data_911b92b6bc4a9fbdf1e608eccba4d8fa
#
_entry.id   911b92b6bc4a9fbdf1e608eccba4d8fa
#
_cell.length_a   1.000
_cell.length_b   1.000
_cell.length_c   1.000
_cell.angle_alpha   90.00
_cell.angle_beta   90.00
_cell.angle_gamma   90.00
#
_symmetry.space_group_name_H-M   'P 1'
#
loop_
_entity.id
_entity.type
_entity.pdbx_description
1 polymer ?
#
loop_
_entity_poly.entity_id
_entity_poly.type
_entity_poly.pdbx_seq_one_letter_code
_entity_poly.pdbx_strand_id
1 'polypeptide(L)'
;MKLKEDMNPLLLQVFRSVVWVYSVITFIPWYFFSGAGTNLERARRIKARSVSRHPAGPYRALNSQEKLVAWLHPGVDTLDKMFEYAAKKFPHRDCLGTREVLSEEDEVQPNGKVFKKVILGKYNWLTYEEAYLAAKCFGSGLAALGQNPQCNIAIFCETRAEWIVAAQACFMYNFPLVTLYATLGPTAIAHGLNETEVTHIITSKDLLQSRLKAILCDVPRLRYIIVVDSKPTSWPDIPRGIMVYNMDTVKEMGSKPDNSEYLYRRHPVPSDIAVIMYTSGSTGIPKGVMISHGNIIAGITGMAERIPNLNETDTYIGYLPLAHVLELSAELVCISHGCRIGYSSPQTLADQSTKIKKGSKGDTSVLRPTLMAAVPEIMDRIYKNVMTKVEEMSKLQKTLFVLAYNYKMEQISKGYSTPLCDSLVFKRVRSLLGGHTRVLLSGGAPLSAATQRFMNICLCCPVGQGYGLTETCGAGTISEVWDYSTGRVGAPLVCSEITLKDWEEGGYYSTDKPNPRGEILIGGPNVTMGYYKNEAKNREDFFVDDNGQRWFCTGDIGEFHSDGCLKIIDRKKDLVKLQAGEYVSLGKVEAVLKNCPFIDNICAYANSDQSYVISFVVPNHKQLMALAEQMQVMGTWEEICNNSQIEKEVLRIITEAAISAKLERFEIPKKIRLSAEPWTPETGLVTDAFKLKRKELKTHYQEDIERMYGGK
;
A
#
# COMPACT_ATOMS: atom_id res chain seq x y z
N MET A 1 19.78 -11.43 12.89
CA MET A 1 20.45 -10.21 13.35
C MET A 1 21.81 -10.60 13.93
N LYS A 2 22.89 -9.89 13.61
CA LYS A 2 24.23 -10.20 14.10
C LYS A 2 24.59 -9.26 15.23
N LEU A 3 25.18 -9.82 16.31
CA LEU A 3 25.86 -9.02 17.33
C LEU A 3 27.18 -8.52 16.75
N LYS A 4 27.44 -7.22 16.82
CA LYS A 4 28.80 -6.69 16.69
C LYS A 4 29.57 -7.06 17.97
N GLU A 5 30.80 -7.45 17.83
CA GLU A 5 31.65 -8.12 18.85
C GLU A 5 32.02 -7.28 20.10
N ASP A 6 31.13 -6.47 20.64
CA ASP A 6 31.48 -5.52 21.72
C ASP A 6 31.10 -5.98 23.13
N MET A 7 30.63 -7.23 23.32
CA MET A 7 30.28 -7.74 24.66
C MET A 7 31.29 -8.72 25.21
N ASN A 8 31.39 -8.70 26.56
CA ASN A 8 32.17 -9.70 27.30
C ASN A 8 31.66 -11.12 26.94
N PRO A 9 32.51 -12.00 26.38
CA PRO A 9 32.11 -13.34 25.93
C PRO A 9 31.49 -14.19 27.04
N LEU A 10 31.92 -14.03 28.28
CA LEU A 10 31.37 -14.76 29.42
C LEU A 10 29.92 -14.36 29.71
N LEU A 11 29.63 -13.04 29.67
CA LEU A 11 28.27 -12.53 29.89
C LEU A 11 27.32 -12.98 28.79
N LEU A 12 27.80 -12.99 27.55
CA LEU A 12 27.03 -13.52 26.41
C LEU A 12 26.73 -15.00 26.59
N GLN A 13 27.66 -15.79 27.06
CA GLN A 13 27.49 -17.21 27.31
C GLN A 13 26.50 -17.47 28.46
N VAL A 14 26.52 -16.66 29.51
CA VAL A 14 25.56 -16.69 30.61
C VAL A 14 24.13 -16.45 30.08
N PHE A 15 23.93 -15.39 29.27
CA PHE A 15 22.63 -15.11 28.68
C PHE A 15 22.14 -16.23 27.76
N ARG A 16 23.02 -16.79 26.93
CA ARG A 16 22.66 -17.94 26.09
C ARG A 16 22.26 -19.15 26.92
N SER A 17 22.95 -19.40 28.02
CA SER A 17 22.63 -20.49 28.94
C SER A 17 21.27 -20.27 29.62
N VAL A 18 20.98 -19.03 30.05
CA VAL A 18 19.66 -18.68 30.63
C VAL A 18 18.54 -18.87 29.62
N VAL A 19 18.72 -18.41 28.37
CA VAL A 19 17.76 -18.61 27.29
C VAL A 19 17.55 -20.10 27.00
N TRP A 20 18.62 -20.89 27.01
CA TRP A 20 18.55 -22.32 26.80
C TRP A 20 17.76 -23.02 27.91
N VAL A 21 18.07 -22.73 29.19
CA VAL A 21 17.35 -23.29 30.34
C VAL A 21 15.86 -22.91 30.28
N TYR A 22 15.57 -21.66 29.97
CA TYR A 22 14.19 -21.18 29.76
C TYR A 22 13.49 -21.97 28.65
N SER A 23 14.16 -22.17 27.52
CA SER A 23 13.62 -22.96 26.40
C SER A 23 13.30 -24.39 26.78
N VAL A 24 14.17 -25.04 27.56
CA VAL A 24 13.96 -26.41 28.04
C VAL A 24 12.79 -26.49 29.01
N ILE A 25 12.70 -25.58 29.96
CA ILE A 25 11.62 -25.55 30.96
C ILE A 25 10.27 -25.27 30.29
N THR A 26 10.22 -24.37 29.32
CA THR A 26 8.97 -23.97 28.65
C THR A 26 8.60 -24.90 27.50
N PHE A 27 9.48 -25.78 27.05
CA PHE A 27 9.25 -26.66 25.91
C PHE A 27 7.99 -27.52 26.10
N ILE A 28 7.86 -28.22 27.25
CA ILE A 28 6.75 -29.12 27.50
C ILE A 28 5.39 -28.39 27.57
N PRO A 29 5.23 -27.34 28.41
CA PRO A 29 3.99 -26.57 28.42
C PRO A 29 3.64 -25.98 27.05
N TRP A 30 4.62 -25.40 26.35
CA TRP A 30 4.39 -24.80 25.05
C TRP A 30 4.02 -25.79 23.98
N TYR A 31 4.63 -26.99 24.00
CA TYR A 31 4.31 -28.06 23.06
C TYR A 31 2.84 -28.47 23.16
N PHE A 32 2.30 -28.59 24.39
CA PHE A 32 0.91 -28.98 24.60
C PHE A 32 -0.11 -27.84 24.48
N PHE A 33 0.23 -26.64 24.91
CA PHE A 33 -0.73 -25.55 25.01
C PHE A 33 -0.66 -24.48 23.92
N SER A 34 0.43 -24.39 23.17
CA SER A 34 0.59 -23.37 22.13
C SER A 34 -0.03 -23.73 20.79
N GLY A 35 -0.39 -25.01 20.58
CA GLY A 35 -0.83 -25.50 19.27
C GLY A 35 0.26 -25.50 18.21
N ALA A 36 1.53 -25.56 18.61
CA ALA A 36 2.68 -25.46 17.71
C ALA A 36 2.64 -26.43 16.54
N GLY A 37 2.25 -27.69 16.80
CA GLY A 37 2.10 -28.72 15.74
C GLY A 37 1.08 -28.29 14.69
N THR A 38 -0.10 -27.84 15.13
CA THR A 38 -1.17 -27.38 14.25
C THR A 38 -0.76 -26.14 13.46
N ASN A 39 -0.09 -25.18 14.10
CA ASN A 39 0.40 -23.97 13.45
C ASN A 39 1.44 -24.29 12.38
N LEU A 40 2.36 -25.20 12.67
CA LEU A 40 3.39 -25.63 11.74
C LEU A 40 2.80 -26.40 10.55
N GLU A 41 1.84 -27.28 10.80
CA GLU A 41 1.09 -27.99 9.76
C GLU A 41 0.34 -27.02 8.85
N ARG A 42 -0.37 -26.05 9.41
CA ARG A 42 -1.04 -25.00 8.64
C ARG A 42 -0.07 -24.18 7.78
N ALA A 43 1.09 -23.82 8.34
CA ALA A 43 2.11 -23.07 7.60
C ALA A 43 2.72 -23.88 6.43
N ARG A 44 2.85 -25.18 6.58
CA ARG A 44 3.48 -26.08 5.60
C ARG A 44 2.50 -26.72 4.61
N ARG A 45 1.20 -26.62 4.85
CA ARG A 45 0.20 -27.23 3.96
C ARG A 45 0.29 -26.65 2.55
N ILE A 46 -0.14 -27.43 1.58
CA ILE A 46 -0.38 -26.94 0.22
C ILE A 46 -1.58 -26.00 0.26
N LYS A 47 -1.46 -24.81 -0.35
CA LYS A 47 -2.44 -23.74 -0.32
C LYS A 47 -3.18 -23.59 -1.65
N ALA A 48 -2.52 -23.97 -2.75
CA ALA A 48 -3.07 -23.92 -4.10
C ALA A 48 -2.48 -24.99 -4.98
N ARG A 49 -3.19 -25.37 -6.03
CA ARG A 49 -2.75 -26.35 -7.03
C ARG A 49 -3.16 -25.90 -8.43
N SER A 50 -2.41 -26.35 -9.43
CA SER A 50 -2.82 -26.24 -10.83
C SER A 50 -4.04 -27.12 -11.08
N VAL A 51 -5.11 -26.55 -11.59
CA VAL A 51 -6.36 -27.24 -11.91
C VAL A 51 -6.18 -28.18 -13.10
N SER A 52 -5.36 -27.78 -14.08
CA SER A 52 -5.04 -28.57 -15.27
C SER A 52 -3.95 -29.62 -15.06
N ARG A 53 -3.29 -29.62 -13.91
CA ARG A 53 -2.08 -30.37 -13.59
C ARG A 53 -0.84 -29.96 -14.43
N HIS A 54 -0.97 -28.98 -15.31
CA HIS A 54 0.15 -28.41 -16.06
C HIS A 54 0.93 -27.42 -15.17
N PRO A 55 2.27 -27.34 -15.27
CA PRO A 55 3.07 -26.39 -14.49
C PRO A 55 2.71 -24.91 -14.71
N ALA A 56 2.22 -24.56 -15.90
CA ALA A 56 1.76 -23.20 -16.18
C ALA A 56 0.49 -22.80 -15.40
N GLY A 57 -0.32 -23.75 -14.97
CA GLY A 57 -1.59 -23.50 -14.30
C GLY A 57 -2.81 -23.76 -15.19
N PRO A 58 -3.99 -23.16 -14.89
CA PRO A 58 -4.21 -22.14 -13.86
C PRO A 58 -4.15 -22.69 -12.42
N TYR A 59 -3.55 -21.90 -11.53
CA TYR A 59 -3.48 -22.19 -10.09
C TYR A 59 -4.68 -21.57 -9.37
N ARG A 60 -5.35 -22.38 -8.54
CA ARG A 60 -6.46 -21.96 -7.68
C ARG A 60 -6.21 -22.36 -6.24
N ALA A 61 -6.76 -21.60 -5.30
CA ALA A 61 -6.80 -21.97 -3.90
C ALA A 61 -7.51 -23.34 -3.72
N LEU A 62 -7.14 -24.12 -2.70
CA LEU A 62 -7.71 -25.46 -2.52
C LEU A 62 -9.22 -25.47 -2.33
N ASN A 63 -9.77 -24.43 -1.68
CA ASN A 63 -11.20 -24.30 -1.44
C ASN A 63 -11.99 -23.71 -2.61
N SER A 64 -11.35 -23.43 -3.73
CA SER A 64 -11.97 -22.95 -4.97
C SER A 64 -11.50 -23.72 -6.22
N GLN A 65 -11.06 -24.97 -6.06
CA GLN A 65 -10.56 -25.78 -7.17
C GLN A 65 -11.60 -26.00 -8.28
N GLU A 66 -12.84 -26.25 -7.90
CA GLU A 66 -13.93 -26.52 -8.87
C GLU A 66 -14.52 -25.23 -9.44
N LYS A 67 -14.71 -24.22 -8.59
CA LYS A 67 -15.33 -22.95 -8.97
C LYS A 67 -14.78 -21.77 -8.18
N LEU A 68 -14.54 -20.66 -8.87
CA LEU A 68 -14.17 -19.40 -8.24
C LEU A 68 -15.35 -18.79 -7.47
N VAL A 69 -15.06 -18.15 -6.34
CA VAL A 69 -16.06 -17.55 -5.46
C VAL A 69 -16.16 -16.06 -5.76
N ALA A 70 -17.35 -15.60 -6.14
CA ALA A 70 -17.58 -14.24 -6.62
C ALA A 70 -18.33 -13.33 -5.62
N TRP A 71 -18.90 -13.86 -4.53
CA TRP A 71 -19.63 -13.10 -3.52
C TRP A 71 -19.58 -13.77 -2.14
N LEU A 72 -19.67 -12.94 -1.09
CA LEU A 72 -19.67 -13.40 0.32
C LEU A 72 -21.02 -13.96 0.75
N HIS A 73 -22.10 -13.33 0.31
CA HIS A 73 -23.47 -13.65 0.71
C HIS A 73 -24.35 -13.82 -0.53
N PRO A 74 -25.23 -14.84 -0.57
CA PRO A 74 -26.18 -15.01 -1.65
C PRO A 74 -27.04 -13.76 -1.83
N GLY A 75 -27.17 -13.28 -3.08
CA GLY A 75 -27.98 -12.10 -3.40
C GLY A 75 -27.29 -10.75 -3.12
N VAL A 76 -26.11 -10.73 -2.53
CA VAL A 76 -25.32 -9.50 -2.31
C VAL A 76 -24.22 -9.43 -3.38
N ASP A 77 -24.58 -8.93 -4.53
CA ASP A 77 -23.74 -8.91 -5.74
C ASP A 77 -23.38 -7.50 -6.24
N THR A 78 -23.85 -6.47 -5.53
CA THR A 78 -23.52 -5.06 -5.79
C THR A 78 -23.14 -4.35 -4.49
N LEU A 79 -22.46 -3.21 -4.62
CA LEU A 79 -21.93 -2.47 -3.47
C LEU A 79 -23.02 -1.81 -2.62
N ASP A 80 -24.12 -1.37 -3.24
CA ASP A 80 -25.28 -0.83 -2.52
C ASP A 80 -25.96 -1.90 -1.67
N LYS A 81 -26.17 -3.10 -2.20
CA LYS A 81 -26.70 -4.25 -1.44
C LYS A 81 -25.79 -4.65 -0.28
N MET A 82 -24.48 -4.60 -0.50
CA MET A 82 -23.50 -4.91 0.55
C MET A 82 -23.59 -3.92 1.71
N PHE A 83 -23.67 -2.62 1.43
CA PHE A 83 -23.77 -1.61 2.48
C PHE A 83 -25.12 -1.65 3.20
N GLU A 84 -26.19 -1.86 2.47
CA GLU A 84 -27.52 -2.10 3.07
C GLU A 84 -27.54 -3.31 4.00
N TYR A 85 -26.93 -4.42 3.57
CA TYR A 85 -26.77 -5.62 4.40
C TYR A 85 -26.01 -5.33 5.69
N ALA A 86 -24.88 -4.65 5.59
CA ALA A 86 -24.05 -4.28 6.75
C ALA A 86 -24.79 -3.32 7.70
N ALA A 87 -25.48 -2.32 7.17
CA ALA A 87 -26.24 -1.35 7.95
C ALA A 87 -27.43 -2.01 8.69
N LYS A 88 -28.09 -2.98 8.10
CA LYS A 88 -29.14 -3.77 8.75
C LYS A 88 -28.61 -4.72 9.82
N LYS A 89 -27.43 -5.32 9.58
CA LYS A 89 -26.84 -6.28 10.51
C LYS A 89 -26.16 -5.60 11.71
N PHE A 90 -25.55 -4.43 11.52
CA PHE A 90 -24.74 -3.72 12.51
C PHE A 90 -25.19 -2.27 12.74
N PRO A 91 -26.49 -1.96 12.88
CA PRO A 91 -26.98 -0.59 12.80
C PRO A 91 -26.38 0.36 13.84
N HIS A 92 -26.12 -0.13 15.04
CA HIS A 92 -25.64 0.67 16.18
C HIS A 92 -24.13 0.58 16.42
N ARG A 93 -23.40 -0.19 15.59
CA ARG A 93 -21.95 -0.26 15.70
C ARG A 93 -21.30 0.96 15.06
N ASP A 94 -20.16 1.38 15.62
CA ASP A 94 -19.31 2.41 15.02
C ASP A 94 -18.87 1.98 13.63
N CYS A 95 -18.94 2.89 12.66
CA CYS A 95 -18.57 2.64 11.28
C CYS A 95 -17.39 3.51 10.84
N LEU A 96 -17.55 4.82 10.88
CA LEU A 96 -16.57 5.79 10.39
C LEU A 96 -16.19 6.76 11.49
N GLY A 97 -14.90 6.88 11.78
CA GLY A 97 -14.37 7.73 12.84
C GLY A 97 -13.46 8.82 12.31
N THR A 98 -13.72 10.05 12.74
CA THR A 98 -12.89 11.21 12.45
C THR A 98 -12.33 11.75 13.74
N ARG A 99 -11.04 12.07 13.74
CA ARG A 99 -10.38 12.58 14.92
C ARG A 99 -10.64 14.06 15.11
N GLU A 100 -11.00 14.44 16.34
CA GLU A 100 -11.23 15.83 16.72
C GLU A 100 -9.93 16.63 16.65
N VAL A 101 -9.98 17.83 16.07
CA VAL A 101 -8.85 18.78 16.06
C VAL A 101 -9.05 19.74 17.21
N LEU A 102 -8.19 19.68 18.23
CA LEU A 102 -8.27 20.56 19.40
C LEU A 102 -7.62 21.90 19.16
N SER A 103 -6.44 21.90 18.53
CA SER A 103 -5.73 23.13 18.15
C SER A 103 -4.75 22.90 17.03
N GLU A 104 -4.46 23.97 16.31
CA GLU A 104 -3.37 24.05 15.33
C GLU A 104 -2.36 25.10 15.81
N GLU A 105 -1.08 24.76 15.79
CA GLU A 105 0.01 25.64 16.24
C GLU A 105 1.13 25.67 15.20
N ASP A 106 1.69 26.85 14.99
CA ASP A 106 2.87 27.01 14.15
C ASP A 106 4.13 26.67 14.96
N GLU A 107 4.96 25.77 14.43
CA GLU A 107 6.27 25.42 15.01
C GLU A 107 7.38 25.81 14.06
N VAL A 108 8.30 26.65 14.54
CA VAL A 108 9.48 27.04 13.77
C VAL A 108 10.52 25.95 13.88
N GLN A 109 10.90 25.37 12.75
CA GLN A 109 11.94 24.35 12.67
C GLN A 109 13.34 24.98 12.80
N PRO A 110 14.38 24.20 13.16
CA PRO A 110 15.76 24.70 13.24
C PRO A 110 16.27 25.35 11.95
N ASN A 111 15.71 25.02 10.81
CA ASN A 111 16.02 25.60 9.49
C ASN A 111 15.22 26.88 9.15
N GLY A 112 14.45 27.42 10.12
CA GLY A 112 13.63 28.60 9.97
C GLY A 112 12.30 28.41 9.23
N LYS A 113 12.00 27.20 8.74
CA LYS A 113 10.69 26.89 8.14
C LYS A 113 9.62 26.74 9.22
N VAL A 114 8.44 27.31 8.97
CA VAL A 114 7.29 27.18 9.85
C VAL A 114 6.44 26.00 9.39
N PHE A 115 6.21 25.04 10.30
CA PHE A 115 5.30 23.93 10.09
C PHE A 115 4.08 24.05 11.00
N LYS A 116 2.90 23.80 10.44
CA LYS A 116 1.70 23.66 11.25
C LYS A 116 1.67 22.31 11.93
N LYS A 117 1.60 22.32 13.26
CA LYS A 117 1.42 21.16 14.10
C LYS A 117 0.01 21.12 14.64
N VAL A 118 -0.54 19.93 14.81
CA VAL A 118 -1.90 19.72 15.32
C VAL A 118 -1.87 19.00 16.67
N ILE A 119 -2.79 19.39 17.52
CA ILE A 119 -3.15 18.66 18.74
C ILE A 119 -4.52 18.06 18.46
N LEU A 120 -4.59 16.73 18.46
CA LEU A 120 -5.79 15.97 18.15
C LEU A 120 -6.40 15.37 19.42
N GLY A 121 -7.71 15.31 19.47
CA GLY A 121 -8.48 14.75 20.57
C GLY A 121 -8.89 13.29 20.35
N LYS A 122 -10.11 12.96 20.71
CA LYS A 122 -10.71 11.62 20.53
C LYS A 122 -11.25 11.44 19.12
N TYR A 123 -11.60 10.20 18.78
CA TYR A 123 -12.38 9.90 17.59
C TYR A 123 -13.87 10.14 17.84
N ASN A 124 -14.53 10.80 16.90
CA ASN A 124 -15.98 10.93 16.84
C ASN A 124 -16.50 9.97 15.77
N TRP A 125 -17.47 9.15 16.11
CA TRP A 125 -17.94 8.04 15.29
C TRP A 125 -19.32 8.27 14.70
N LEU A 126 -19.46 7.93 13.41
CA LEU A 126 -20.75 7.66 12.79
C LEU A 126 -21.03 6.16 12.93
N THR A 127 -22.26 5.80 13.34
CA THR A 127 -22.71 4.42 13.32
C THR A 127 -22.98 3.96 11.89
N TYR A 128 -23.14 2.65 11.69
CA TYR A 128 -23.51 2.11 10.37
C TYR A 128 -24.82 2.69 9.85
N GLU A 129 -25.83 2.82 10.74
CA GLU A 129 -27.14 3.42 10.41
C GLU A 129 -26.98 4.90 10.03
N GLU A 130 -26.22 5.67 10.77
CA GLU A 130 -25.96 7.08 10.51
C GLU A 130 -25.18 7.27 9.18
N ALA A 131 -24.15 6.46 8.94
CA ALA A 131 -23.38 6.49 7.69
C ALA A 131 -24.24 6.10 6.48
N TYR A 132 -25.08 5.10 6.62
CA TYR A 132 -26.04 4.68 5.57
C TYR A 132 -27.03 5.78 5.25
N LEU A 133 -27.60 6.42 6.25
CA LEU A 133 -28.55 7.54 6.07
C LEU A 133 -27.84 8.74 5.42
N ALA A 134 -26.63 9.07 5.85
CA ALA A 134 -25.83 10.15 5.26
C ALA A 134 -25.59 9.91 3.76
N ALA A 135 -25.19 8.68 3.39
CA ALA A 135 -24.99 8.30 1.99
C ALA A 135 -26.27 8.40 1.18
N LYS A 136 -27.38 7.92 1.74
CA LYS A 136 -28.71 7.97 1.11
C LYS A 136 -29.16 9.40 0.84
N CYS A 137 -29.06 10.27 1.82
CA CYS A 137 -29.41 11.69 1.68
C CYS A 137 -28.47 12.41 0.71
N PHE A 138 -27.19 12.14 0.75
CA PHE A 138 -26.21 12.75 -0.16
C PHE A 138 -26.45 12.36 -1.61
N GLY A 139 -26.72 11.07 -1.89
CA GLY A 139 -27.05 10.60 -3.23
C GLY A 139 -28.34 11.20 -3.77
N SER A 140 -29.38 11.31 -2.95
CA SER A 140 -30.62 12.00 -3.29
C SER A 140 -30.40 13.48 -3.60
N GLY A 141 -29.56 14.14 -2.81
CA GLY A 141 -29.18 15.55 -3.05
C GLY A 141 -28.40 15.75 -4.35
N LEU A 142 -27.48 14.84 -4.69
CA LEU A 142 -26.79 14.85 -5.98
C LEU A 142 -27.76 14.67 -7.15
N ALA A 143 -28.72 13.78 -7.03
CA ALA A 143 -29.76 13.60 -8.03
C ALA A 143 -30.61 14.86 -8.20
N ALA A 144 -30.96 15.55 -7.12
CA ALA A 144 -31.65 16.85 -7.14
C ALA A 144 -30.84 17.95 -7.83
N LEU A 145 -29.50 17.88 -7.79
CA LEU A 145 -28.57 18.74 -8.53
C LEU A 145 -28.35 18.31 -9.98
N GLY A 146 -29.11 17.35 -10.48
CA GLY A 146 -29.06 16.93 -11.88
C GLY A 146 -28.07 15.82 -12.20
N GLN A 147 -27.44 15.17 -11.19
CA GLN A 147 -26.66 13.96 -11.43
C GLN A 147 -27.58 12.79 -11.81
N ASN A 148 -27.29 12.13 -12.91
CA ASN A 148 -28.11 11.05 -13.46
C ASN A 148 -27.45 9.67 -13.28
N PRO A 149 -28.23 8.58 -13.14
CA PRO A 149 -27.70 7.23 -13.16
C PRO A 149 -26.86 6.96 -14.41
N GLN A 150 -25.78 6.21 -14.25
CA GLN A 150 -24.81 5.87 -15.31
C GLN A 150 -24.07 7.07 -15.92
N CYS A 151 -24.19 8.25 -15.34
CA CYS A 151 -23.36 9.41 -15.66
C CYS A 151 -22.24 9.56 -14.63
N ASN A 152 -21.04 9.83 -15.11
CA ASN A 152 -19.84 9.92 -14.27
C ASN A 152 -19.91 11.11 -13.32
N ILE A 153 -19.40 10.91 -12.12
CA ILE A 153 -19.13 11.97 -11.12
C ILE A 153 -17.72 11.80 -10.58
N ALA A 154 -16.99 12.88 -10.43
CA ALA A 154 -15.62 12.82 -9.95
C ALA A 154 -15.50 13.06 -8.44
N ILE A 155 -14.50 12.42 -7.83
CA ILE A 155 -14.05 12.71 -6.48
C ILE A 155 -12.55 12.99 -6.48
N PHE A 156 -12.19 14.15 -5.96
CA PHE A 156 -10.82 14.62 -5.80
C PHE A 156 -10.65 15.14 -4.38
N CYS A 157 -10.37 14.22 -3.46
CA CYS A 157 -10.42 14.48 -2.02
C CYS A 157 -9.43 13.56 -1.29
N GLU A 158 -8.91 14.03 -0.17
CA GLU A 158 -8.09 13.24 0.74
C GLU A 158 -8.91 12.10 1.36
N THR A 159 -8.23 11.08 1.86
CA THR A 159 -8.86 9.97 2.59
C THR A 159 -9.49 10.46 3.88
N ARG A 160 -10.82 10.33 3.97
CA ARG A 160 -11.63 10.77 5.10
C ARG A 160 -13.02 10.12 5.07
N ALA A 161 -13.77 10.22 6.17
CA ALA A 161 -15.10 9.63 6.27
C ALA A 161 -16.06 10.11 5.17
N GLU A 162 -16.00 11.39 4.82
CA GLU A 162 -16.84 11.98 3.79
C GLU A 162 -16.58 11.40 2.41
N TRP A 163 -15.34 10.97 2.13
CA TRP A 163 -14.99 10.30 0.88
C TRP A 163 -15.76 8.99 0.72
N ILE A 164 -15.77 8.16 1.77
CA ILE A 164 -16.46 6.85 1.71
C ILE A 164 -17.99 7.01 1.73
N VAL A 165 -18.50 8.01 2.45
CA VAL A 165 -19.94 8.35 2.41
C VAL A 165 -20.34 8.77 1.00
N ALA A 166 -19.56 9.61 0.35
CA ALA A 166 -19.79 10.01 -1.05
C ALA A 166 -19.73 8.83 -2.02
N ALA A 167 -18.75 7.94 -1.84
CA ALA A 167 -18.64 6.73 -2.66
C ALA A 167 -19.86 5.82 -2.50
N GLN A 168 -20.30 5.57 -1.27
CA GLN A 168 -21.49 4.77 -1.00
C GLN A 168 -22.76 5.41 -1.60
N ALA A 169 -22.89 6.73 -1.53
CA ALA A 169 -23.96 7.46 -2.19
C ALA A 169 -23.97 7.21 -3.72
N CYS A 170 -22.81 7.31 -4.35
CA CYS A 170 -22.67 7.04 -5.78
C CYS A 170 -23.00 5.59 -6.14
N PHE A 171 -22.60 4.62 -5.31
CA PHE A 171 -22.95 3.21 -5.52
C PHE A 171 -24.45 2.96 -5.42
N MET A 172 -25.13 3.58 -4.45
CA MET A 172 -26.59 3.44 -4.27
C MET A 172 -27.40 3.98 -5.46
N TYR A 173 -26.96 5.10 -6.02
CA TYR A 173 -27.68 5.82 -7.09
C TYR A 173 -27.15 5.49 -8.48
N ASN A 174 -26.25 4.53 -8.58
CA ASN A 174 -25.63 4.10 -9.83
C ASN A 174 -24.92 5.24 -10.59
N PHE A 175 -24.19 6.07 -9.85
CA PHE A 175 -23.30 7.07 -10.41
C PHE A 175 -21.88 6.51 -10.48
N PRO A 176 -21.32 6.23 -11.68
CA PRO A 176 -19.93 5.80 -11.78
C PRO A 176 -18.99 6.85 -11.16
N LEU A 177 -18.19 6.44 -10.17
CA LEU A 177 -17.32 7.32 -9.44
C LEU A 177 -15.94 7.38 -10.09
N VAL A 178 -15.55 8.54 -10.58
CA VAL A 178 -14.20 8.79 -11.14
C VAL A 178 -13.29 9.23 -10.00
N THR A 179 -12.30 8.40 -9.67
CA THR A 179 -11.39 8.67 -8.57
C THR A 179 -10.09 9.26 -9.06
N LEU A 180 -9.68 10.36 -8.45
CA LEU A 180 -8.46 11.09 -8.75
C LEU A 180 -7.63 11.24 -7.46
N TYR A 181 -6.32 11.01 -7.55
CA TYR A 181 -5.42 11.21 -6.42
C TYR A 181 -5.32 12.69 -6.02
N ALA A 182 -5.35 12.93 -4.72
CA ALA A 182 -5.22 14.27 -4.14
C ALA A 182 -3.92 15.00 -4.50
N THR A 183 -2.90 14.26 -4.92
CA THR A 183 -1.56 14.77 -5.25
C THR A 183 -1.31 14.90 -6.75
N LEU A 184 -2.31 14.58 -7.61
CA LEU A 184 -2.17 14.75 -9.07
C LEU A 184 -1.87 16.19 -9.46
N GLY A 185 -1.02 16.34 -10.48
CA GLY A 185 -0.73 17.63 -11.09
C GLY A 185 -1.90 18.17 -11.92
N PRO A 186 -1.87 19.48 -12.27
CA PRO A 186 -2.96 20.14 -12.98
C PRO A 186 -3.37 19.48 -14.29
N THR A 187 -2.40 19.10 -15.11
CA THR A 187 -2.64 18.44 -16.41
C THR A 187 -3.35 17.11 -16.27
N ALA A 188 -2.95 16.29 -15.29
CA ALA A 188 -3.56 14.98 -15.04
C ALA A 188 -4.98 15.10 -14.51
N ILE A 189 -5.25 16.06 -13.64
CA ILE A 189 -6.60 16.33 -13.11
C ILE A 189 -7.52 16.75 -14.27
N ALA A 190 -7.10 17.73 -15.06
CA ALA A 190 -7.88 18.23 -16.21
C ALA A 190 -8.13 17.10 -17.23
N HIS A 191 -7.13 16.27 -17.52
CA HIS A 191 -7.27 15.12 -18.39
C HIS A 191 -8.35 14.14 -17.90
N GLY A 192 -8.29 13.73 -16.62
CA GLY A 192 -9.25 12.81 -16.05
C GLY A 192 -10.68 13.35 -16.06
N LEU A 193 -10.86 14.61 -15.72
CA LEU A 193 -12.18 15.26 -15.71
C LEU A 193 -12.75 15.42 -17.12
N ASN A 194 -11.93 15.80 -18.09
CA ASN A 194 -12.37 15.99 -19.48
C ASN A 194 -12.66 14.67 -20.17
N GLU A 195 -11.81 13.65 -19.99
CA GLU A 195 -12.02 12.33 -20.61
C GLU A 195 -13.32 11.68 -20.13
N THR A 196 -13.63 11.81 -18.85
CA THR A 196 -14.83 11.23 -18.23
C THR A 196 -16.07 12.12 -18.35
N GLU A 197 -15.93 13.34 -18.86
CA GLU A 197 -17.04 14.27 -19.13
C GLU A 197 -17.91 14.59 -17.91
N VAL A 198 -17.31 14.63 -16.73
CA VAL A 198 -18.03 14.90 -15.47
C VAL A 198 -18.57 16.31 -15.42
N THR A 199 -19.77 16.46 -14.87
CA THR A 199 -20.41 17.75 -14.60
C THR A 199 -20.37 18.13 -13.12
N HIS A 200 -20.15 17.16 -12.24
CA HIS A 200 -20.10 17.29 -10.79
C HIS A 200 -18.77 16.75 -10.28
N ILE A 201 -18.17 17.47 -9.34
CA ILE A 201 -16.95 17.03 -8.64
C ILE A 201 -17.12 17.19 -7.13
N ILE A 202 -16.68 16.21 -6.38
CA ILE A 202 -16.62 16.21 -4.92
C ILE A 202 -15.17 16.44 -4.51
N THR A 203 -14.91 17.44 -3.69
CA THR A 203 -13.55 17.81 -3.29
C THR A 203 -13.51 18.39 -1.87
N SER A 204 -12.30 18.58 -1.34
CA SER A 204 -12.10 19.31 -0.09
C SER A 204 -11.83 20.80 -0.33
N LYS A 205 -11.99 21.61 0.71
CA LYS A 205 -11.67 23.04 0.67
C LYS A 205 -10.21 23.27 0.29
N ASP A 206 -9.30 22.53 0.89
CA ASP A 206 -7.86 22.70 0.66
C ASP A 206 -7.47 22.34 -0.78
N LEU A 207 -8.00 21.27 -1.34
CA LEU A 207 -7.73 20.89 -2.73
C LEU A 207 -8.41 21.81 -3.74
N LEU A 208 -9.59 22.34 -3.42
CA LEU A 208 -10.23 23.36 -4.25
C LEU A 208 -9.35 24.60 -4.38
N GLN A 209 -8.81 25.10 -3.28
CA GLN A 209 -7.98 26.29 -3.26
C GLN A 209 -6.59 26.05 -3.85
N SER A 210 -5.94 24.95 -3.52
CA SER A 210 -4.54 24.70 -3.88
C SER A 210 -4.34 24.12 -5.27
N ARG A 211 -5.30 23.36 -5.80
CA ARG A 211 -5.13 22.60 -7.04
C ARG A 211 -6.26 22.78 -8.04
N LEU A 212 -7.51 22.59 -7.64
CA LEU A 212 -8.64 22.57 -8.56
C LEU A 212 -8.94 23.93 -9.16
N LYS A 213 -8.83 25.00 -8.39
CA LYS A 213 -9.08 26.38 -8.85
C LYS A 213 -8.28 26.73 -10.11
N ALA A 214 -7.03 26.32 -10.17
CA ALA A 214 -6.12 26.65 -11.27
C ALA A 214 -6.53 26.01 -12.61
N ILE A 215 -7.31 24.93 -12.60
CA ILE A 215 -7.68 24.16 -13.82
C ILE A 215 -9.16 24.28 -14.20
N LEU A 216 -9.95 25.05 -13.48
CA LEU A 216 -11.40 25.16 -13.72
C LEU A 216 -11.72 25.70 -15.12
N CYS A 217 -10.89 26.59 -15.66
CA CYS A 217 -11.05 27.10 -17.02
C CYS A 217 -10.76 26.03 -18.10
N ASP A 218 -9.99 25.00 -17.74
CA ASP A 218 -9.62 23.92 -18.66
C ASP A 218 -10.64 22.76 -18.65
N VAL A 219 -11.68 22.85 -17.81
CA VAL A 219 -12.73 21.84 -17.65
C VAL A 219 -14.11 22.46 -17.96
N PRO A 220 -14.45 22.64 -19.25
CA PRO A 220 -15.64 23.43 -19.65
C PRO A 220 -16.98 22.77 -19.32
N ARG A 221 -17.01 21.45 -19.08
CA ARG A 221 -18.25 20.70 -18.75
C ARG A 221 -18.62 20.73 -17.28
N LEU A 222 -17.69 21.09 -16.40
CA LEU A 222 -17.93 21.13 -14.95
C LEU A 222 -18.95 22.25 -14.61
N ARG A 223 -19.98 21.89 -13.84
CA ARG A 223 -21.08 22.79 -13.43
C ARG A 223 -21.22 22.89 -11.91
N TYR A 224 -20.91 21.83 -11.19
CA TYR A 224 -21.12 21.73 -9.74
C TYR A 224 -19.87 21.26 -9.02
N ILE A 225 -19.50 21.98 -7.98
CA ILE A 225 -18.45 21.61 -7.04
C ILE A 225 -19.09 21.39 -5.68
N ILE A 226 -18.94 20.20 -5.13
CA ILE A 226 -19.41 19.84 -3.79
C ILE A 226 -18.19 19.73 -2.87
N VAL A 227 -18.15 20.59 -1.86
CA VAL A 227 -17.06 20.63 -0.88
C VAL A 227 -17.47 19.87 0.36
N VAL A 228 -16.65 18.90 0.77
CA VAL A 228 -16.95 17.99 1.91
C VAL A 228 -16.81 18.66 3.28
N ASP A 229 -16.09 19.75 3.35
CA ASP A 229 -15.87 20.49 4.61
C ASP A 229 -17.11 21.29 5.03
N SER A 230 -17.20 21.60 6.33
CA SER A 230 -18.22 22.50 6.85
C SER A 230 -18.12 23.87 6.19
N LYS A 231 -19.24 24.61 6.13
CA LYS A 231 -19.34 25.91 5.45
C LYS A 231 -18.16 26.82 5.77
N PRO A 232 -17.29 27.13 4.81
CA PRO A 232 -16.33 28.20 4.98
C PRO A 232 -17.05 29.55 4.98
N THR A 233 -16.45 30.53 5.60
CA THR A 233 -16.94 31.91 5.62
C THR A 233 -16.88 32.56 4.23
N SER A 234 -16.05 32.07 3.34
CA SER A 234 -15.90 32.50 1.94
C SER A 234 -15.44 31.37 1.03
N TRP A 235 -15.97 31.32 -0.18
CA TRP A 235 -15.45 30.49 -1.25
C TRP A 235 -14.37 31.22 -2.04
N PRO A 236 -13.37 30.52 -2.63
CA PRO A 236 -12.46 31.14 -3.59
C PRO A 236 -13.24 31.66 -4.81
N ASP A 237 -12.66 32.60 -5.55
CA ASP A 237 -13.24 33.08 -6.80
C ASP A 237 -13.38 31.90 -7.78
N ILE A 238 -14.62 31.60 -8.16
CA ILE A 238 -14.98 30.52 -9.05
C ILE A 238 -15.49 31.13 -10.37
N PRO A 239 -15.14 30.55 -11.55
CA PRO A 239 -15.64 31.00 -12.83
C PRO A 239 -17.17 31.02 -12.89
N ARG A 240 -17.71 31.95 -13.63
CA ARG A 240 -19.18 32.05 -13.85
C ARG A 240 -19.71 30.78 -14.48
N GLY A 241 -20.85 30.30 -13.99
CA GLY A 241 -21.50 29.07 -14.48
C GLY A 241 -21.17 27.81 -13.68
N ILE A 242 -20.29 27.89 -12.70
CA ILE A 242 -20.02 26.82 -11.75
C ILE A 242 -20.66 27.19 -10.41
N MET A 243 -21.46 26.28 -9.86
CA MET A 243 -22.09 26.42 -8.55
C MET A 243 -21.34 25.59 -7.52
N VAL A 244 -21.13 26.16 -6.33
CA VAL A 244 -20.43 25.50 -5.21
C VAL A 244 -21.40 25.25 -4.07
N TYR A 245 -21.49 24.01 -3.63
CA TYR A 245 -22.28 23.57 -2.48
C TYR A 245 -21.37 22.86 -1.49
N ASN A 246 -21.70 22.91 -0.20
CA ASN A 246 -21.07 22.02 0.74
C ASN A 246 -21.87 20.71 0.87
N MET A 247 -21.22 19.67 1.37
CA MET A 247 -21.81 18.34 1.49
C MET A 247 -23.06 18.31 2.38
N ASP A 248 -23.05 19.07 3.47
CA ASP A 248 -24.17 19.13 4.40
C ASP A 248 -25.41 19.75 3.75
N THR A 249 -25.25 20.80 2.96
CA THR A 249 -26.35 21.40 2.19
C THR A 249 -26.94 20.40 1.19
N VAL A 250 -26.08 19.62 0.50
CA VAL A 250 -26.57 18.62 -0.45
C VAL A 250 -27.30 17.48 0.27
N LYS A 251 -26.83 17.05 1.44
CA LYS A 251 -27.54 16.08 2.29
C LYS A 251 -28.91 16.60 2.74
N GLU A 252 -29.00 17.86 3.17
CA GLU A 252 -30.25 18.50 3.53
C GLU A 252 -31.23 18.56 2.34
N MET A 253 -30.75 18.90 1.15
CA MET A 253 -31.58 18.84 -0.07
C MET A 253 -32.11 17.45 -0.33
N GLY A 254 -31.29 16.43 -0.17
CA GLY A 254 -31.65 15.02 -0.37
C GLY A 254 -32.62 14.47 0.69
N SER A 255 -32.66 15.06 1.87
CA SER A 255 -33.58 14.66 2.95
C SER A 255 -34.99 15.22 2.81
N LYS A 256 -35.22 16.18 1.91
CA LYS A 256 -36.53 16.79 1.71
C LYS A 256 -37.52 15.81 1.07
N PRO A 257 -38.80 15.79 1.49
CA PRO A 257 -39.81 14.89 0.94
C PRO A 257 -40.00 14.99 -0.57
N ASP A 258 -39.87 16.17 -1.14
CA ASP A 258 -40.00 16.46 -2.57
C ASP A 258 -38.95 15.70 -3.43
N ASN A 259 -37.83 15.32 -2.81
CA ASN A 259 -36.76 14.58 -3.46
C ASN A 259 -36.79 13.08 -3.17
N SER A 260 -37.80 12.58 -2.45
CA SER A 260 -37.94 11.17 -2.08
C SER A 260 -38.09 10.23 -3.31
N GLU A 261 -38.57 10.73 -4.42
CA GLU A 261 -38.70 9.99 -5.68
C GLU A 261 -37.32 9.49 -6.21
N TYR A 262 -36.24 10.23 -5.92
CA TYR A 262 -34.89 9.84 -6.32
C TYR A 262 -34.39 8.59 -5.60
N LEU A 263 -34.97 8.25 -4.44
CA LEU A 263 -34.63 7.06 -3.67
C LEU A 263 -34.99 5.74 -4.38
N TYR A 264 -35.93 5.80 -5.31
CA TYR A 264 -36.44 4.63 -6.05
C TYR A 264 -35.86 4.52 -7.46
N ARG A 265 -34.88 5.36 -7.80
CA ARG A 265 -34.22 5.30 -9.10
C ARG A 265 -33.40 4.01 -9.24
N ARG A 266 -33.10 3.70 -10.50
CA ARG A 266 -32.46 2.49 -10.99
C ARG A 266 -31.28 2.04 -10.13
N HIS A 267 -31.44 0.96 -9.40
CA HIS A 267 -30.37 0.30 -8.69
C HIS A 267 -29.32 -0.27 -9.65
N PRO A 268 -28.05 -0.31 -9.27
CA PRO A 268 -27.01 -0.92 -10.10
C PRO A 268 -27.19 -2.43 -10.20
N VAL A 269 -26.73 -2.97 -11.31
CA VAL A 269 -26.53 -4.42 -11.51
C VAL A 269 -25.04 -4.73 -11.46
N PRO A 270 -24.63 -6.00 -11.27
CA PRO A 270 -23.21 -6.33 -11.13
C PRO A 270 -22.32 -5.88 -12.30
N SER A 271 -22.85 -5.81 -13.51
CA SER A 271 -22.14 -5.35 -14.71
C SER A 271 -22.02 -3.83 -14.84
N ASP A 272 -22.72 -3.05 -14.02
CA ASP A 272 -22.61 -1.60 -14.05
C ASP A 272 -21.26 -1.14 -13.50
N ILE A 273 -20.70 -0.08 -14.07
CA ILE A 273 -19.45 0.53 -13.62
C ILE A 273 -19.70 1.21 -12.25
N ALA A 274 -18.98 0.78 -11.24
CA ALA A 274 -18.98 1.43 -9.92
C ALA A 274 -17.93 2.54 -9.83
N VAL A 275 -16.73 2.28 -10.34
CA VAL A 275 -15.58 3.18 -10.24
C VAL A 275 -14.81 3.20 -11.55
N ILE A 276 -14.37 4.38 -11.95
CA ILE A 276 -13.34 4.58 -12.98
C ILE A 276 -12.12 5.11 -12.23
N MET A 277 -11.15 4.25 -11.99
CA MET A 277 -9.98 4.55 -11.16
C MET A 277 -8.80 4.91 -12.03
N TYR A 278 -8.36 6.16 -11.95
CA TYR A 278 -7.18 6.62 -12.67
C TYR A 278 -5.90 6.13 -12.01
N THR A 279 -5.06 5.45 -12.77
CA THR A 279 -3.76 5.00 -12.31
C THR A 279 -2.69 5.99 -12.75
N SER A 280 -1.77 6.29 -11.84
CA SER A 280 -0.54 7.01 -12.17
C SER A 280 0.38 6.06 -12.96
N GLY A 281 0.16 5.97 -14.27
CA GLY A 281 0.96 5.10 -15.13
C GLY A 281 2.43 5.51 -15.12
N SER A 282 3.32 4.54 -15.06
CA SER A 282 4.78 4.73 -15.22
C SER A 282 5.18 5.25 -16.60
N THR A 283 4.24 5.36 -17.53
CA THR A 283 4.49 5.60 -18.97
C THR A 283 3.82 6.87 -19.51
N GLY A 284 3.34 7.79 -18.66
CA GLY A 284 2.77 9.06 -19.13
C GLY A 284 1.37 9.38 -18.62
N ILE A 285 0.41 9.66 -19.50
CA ILE A 285 -0.94 10.08 -19.16
C ILE A 285 -1.68 9.01 -18.34
N PRO A 286 -2.30 9.36 -17.20
CA PRO A 286 -3.07 8.42 -16.39
C PRO A 286 -4.19 7.75 -17.19
N LYS A 287 -4.42 6.45 -16.92
CA LYS A 287 -5.48 5.65 -17.53
C LYS A 287 -6.58 5.36 -16.52
N GLY A 288 -7.82 5.50 -16.92
CA GLY A 288 -8.98 5.16 -16.12
C GLY A 288 -9.33 3.67 -16.22
N VAL A 289 -9.22 2.94 -15.14
CA VAL A 289 -9.63 1.52 -15.07
C VAL A 289 -11.11 1.44 -14.73
N MET A 290 -11.90 0.79 -15.61
CA MET A 290 -13.34 0.60 -15.41
C MET A 290 -13.61 -0.61 -14.52
N ILE A 291 -14.08 -0.36 -13.30
CA ILE A 291 -14.34 -1.40 -12.31
C ILE A 291 -15.86 -1.53 -12.09
N SER A 292 -16.40 -2.72 -12.35
CA SER A 292 -17.83 -2.98 -12.11
C SER A 292 -18.14 -3.28 -10.64
N HIS A 293 -19.40 -3.17 -10.24
CA HIS A 293 -19.85 -3.63 -8.92
C HIS A 293 -19.48 -5.09 -8.66
N GLY A 294 -19.71 -5.96 -9.65
CA GLY A 294 -19.37 -7.38 -9.55
C GLY A 294 -17.86 -7.62 -9.38
N ASN A 295 -17.01 -6.84 -10.05
CA ASN A 295 -15.56 -6.95 -9.91
C ASN A 295 -15.09 -6.66 -8.47
N ILE A 296 -15.59 -5.59 -7.88
CA ILE A 296 -15.21 -5.20 -6.50
C ILE A 296 -15.75 -6.22 -5.50
N ILE A 297 -17.00 -6.65 -5.64
CA ILE A 297 -17.59 -7.68 -4.76
C ILE A 297 -16.76 -8.97 -4.79
N ALA A 298 -16.34 -9.42 -5.98
CA ALA A 298 -15.47 -10.59 -6.11
C ALA A 298 -14.12 -10.36 -5.41
N GLY A 299 -13.49 -9.22 -5.63
CA GLY A 299 -12.19 -8.89 -5.02
C GLY A 299 -12.25 -8.84 -3.50
N ILE A 300 -13.23 -8.17 -2.92
CA ILE A 300 -13.40 -8.10 -1.47
C ILE A 300 -13.77 -9.46 -0.86
N THR A 301 -14.50 -10.30 -1.58
CA THR A 301 -14.80 -11.67 -1.16
C THR A 301 -13.51 -12.49 -0.99
N GLY A 302 -12.62 -12.43 -1.96
CA GLY A 302 -11.33 -13.10 -1.89
C GLY A 302 -10.45 -12.58 -0.76
N MET A 303 -10.38 -11.27 -0.57
CA MET A 303 -9.61 -10.65 0.51
C MET A 303 -10.15 -11.01 1.89
N ALA A 304 -11.47 -10.95 2.08
CA ALA A 304 -12.11 -11.24 3.36
C ALA A 304 -11.89 -12.69 3.80
N GLU A 305 -11.97 -13.64 2.88
CA GLU A 305 -11.72 -15.06 3.18
C GLU A 305 -10.31 -15.30 3.74
N ARG A 306 -9.33 -14.52 3.29
CA ARG A 306 -7.94 -14.68 3.71
C ARG A 306 -7.63 -14.06 5.09
N ILE A 307 -8.51 -13.22 5.63
CA ILE A 307 -8.37 -12.63 6.97
C ILE A 307 -9.22 -13.43 7.97
N PRO A 308 -8.61 -14.26 8.84
CA PRO A 308 -9.37 -15.10 9.76
C PRO A 308 -10.07 -14.27 10.85
N ASN A 309 -11.26 -14.69 11.23
CA ASN A 309 -12.05 -14.11 12.32
C ASN A 309 -12.35 -12.62 12.17
N LEU A 310 -12.48 -12.15 10.94
CA LEU A 310 -12.87 -10.77 10.66
C LEU A 310 -14.31 -10.55 11.11
N ASN A 311 -14.51 -9.61 12.04
CA ASN A 311 -15.81 -9.33 12.64
C ASN A 311 -15.94 -7.89 13.16
N GLU A 312 -17.08 -7.58 13.74
CA GLU A 312 -17.44 -6.26 14.24
C GLU A 312 -16.59 -5.73 15.43
N THR A 313 -15.72 -6.55 15.99
CA THR A 313 -14.78 -6.11 17.04
C THR A 313 -13.49 -5.55 16.47
N ASP A 314 -13.27 -5.72 15.18
CA ASP A 314 -12.07 -5.21 14.50
C ASP A 314 -12.14 -3.70 14.26
N THR A 315 -10.98 -3.08 14.38
CA THR A 315 -10.73 -1.68 14.08
C THR A 315 -9.68 -1.57 12.99
N TYR A 316 -10.02 -0.89 11.91
CA TYR A 316 -9.11 -0.61 10.80
C TYR A 316 -8.69 0.85 10.81
N ILE A 317 -7.43 1.13 10.48
CA ILE A 317 -6.93 2.48 10.31
C ILE A 317 -6.84 2.83 8.82
N GLY A 318 -7.61 3.84 8.40
CA GLY A 318 -7.67 4.33 7.03
C GLY A 318 -6.77 5.54 6.82
N TYR A 319 -5.56 5.32 6.31
CA TYR A 319 -4.60 6.39 6.07
C TYR A 319 -4.00 6.39 4.67
N LEU A 320 -4.18 5.31 3.91
CA LEU A 320 -3.77 5.25 2.51
C LEU A 320 -4.76 5.99 1.61
N PRO A 321 -4.38 6.38 0.39
CA PRO A 321 -5.29 7.05 -0.53
C PRO A 321 -6.50 6.17 -0.91
N LEU A 322 -7.71 6.64 -0.66
CA LEU A 322 -8.95 5.97 -1.09
C LEU A 322 -9.11 5.93 -2.62
N ALA A 323 -8.45 6.83 -3.33
CA ALA A 323 -8.36 6.78 -4.79
C ALA A 323 -7.51 5.62 -5.32
N HIS A 324 -6.83 4.88 -4.44
CA HIS A 324 -6.11 3.66 -4.76
C HIS A 324 -6.93 2.43 -4.40
N VAL A 325 -6.90 1.40 -5.26
CA VAL A 325 -7.70 0.19 -5.09
C VAL A 325 -7.43 -0.57 -3.79
N LEU A 326 -6.20 -0.54 -3.30
CA LEU A 326 -5.83 -1.21 -2.05
C LEU A 326 -6.63 -0.69 -0.86
N GLU A 327 -6.67 0.63 -0.68
CA GLU A 327 -7.40 1.25 0.44
C GLU A 327 -8.92 1.12 0.27
N LEU A 328 -9.42 1.39 -0.93
CA LEU A 328 -10.87 1.26 -1.21
C LEU A 328 -11.35 -0.17 -0.94
N SER A 329 -10.65 -1.17 -1.44
CA SER A 329 -11.01 -2.57 -1.22
C SER A 329 -10.89 -2.98 0.24
N ALA A 330 -9.84 -2.56 0.94
CA ALA A 330 -9.64 -2.85 2.36
C ALA A 330 -10.76 -2.25 3.23
N GLU A 331 -11.15 -1.00 2.98
CA GLU A 331 -12.25 -0.35 3.70
C GLU A 331 -13.59 -1.02 3.39
N LEU A 332 -13.85 -1.41 2.14
CA LEU A 332 -15.07 -2.14 1.77
C LEU A 332 -15.13 -3.54 2.41
N VAL A 333 -14.02 -4.24 2.52
CA VAL A 333 -13.92 -5.50 3.29
C VAL A 333 -14.31 -5.27 4.75
N CYS A 334 -13.79 -4.23 5.37
CA CYS A 334 -14.10 -3.87 6.75
C CYS A 334 -15.58 -3.54 6.94
N ILE A 335 -16.15 -2.73 6.06
CA ILE A 335 -17.58 -2.37 6.10
C ILE A 335 -18.46 -3.61 5.94
N SER A 336 -18.11 -4.53 5.05
CA SER A 336 -18.88 -5.76 4.84
C SER A 336 -18.97 -6.67 6.06
N HIS A 337 -18.04 -6.53 7.01
CA HIS A 337 -17.95 -7.34 8.23
C HIS A 337 -18.27 -6.58 9.54
N GLY A 338 -18.77 -5.36 9.43
CA GLY A 338 -19.15 -4.56 10.59
C GLY A 338 -17.98 -3.95 11.37
N CYS A 339 -16.77 -3.97 10.82
CA CYS A 339 -15.62 -3.32 11.42
C CYS A 339 -15.79 -1.80 11.46
N ARG A 340 -15.09 -1.14 12.37
CA ARG A 340 -15.01 0.32 12.39
C ARG A 340 -13.72 0.80 11.73
N ILE A 341 -13.79 1.94 11.04
CA ILE A 341 -12.68 2.56 10.35
C ILE A 341 -12.39 3.90 11.00
N GLY A 342 -11.18 4.05 11.57
CA GLY A 342 -10.69 5.34 12.06
C GLY A 342 -9.77 5.97 11.02
N TYR A 343 -10.09 7.19 10.62
CA TYR A 343 -9.31 7.89 9.59
C TYR A 343 -8.06 8.56 10.15
N SER A 344 -7.02 8.48 9.37
CA SER A 344 -5.69 8.99 9.69
C SER A 344 -5.03 9.55 8.41
N SER A 345 -3.80 9.98 8.54
CA SER A 345 -2.93 10.36 7.43
C SER A 345 -1.49 9.92 7.72
N PRO A 346 -0.62 9.78 6.71
CA PRO A 346 0.79 9.48 6.95
C PRO A 346 1.50 10.48 7.86
N GLN A 347 0.99 11.71 7.93
CA GLN A 347 1.56 12.80 8.72
C GLN A 347 1.05 12.85 10.17
N THR A 348 0.01 12.09 10.52
CA THR A 348 -0.60 12.05 11.85
C THR A 348 -0.64 10.64 12.44
N LEU A 349 -0.09 9.66 11.74
CA LEU A 349 -0.21 8.22 12.04
C LEU A 349 0.36 7.84 13.41
N ALA A 350 1.57 8.28 13.71
CA ALA A 350 2.29 7.96 14.95
C ALA A 350 2.56 9.23 15.77
N ASP A 351 2.91 9.04 17.06
CA ASP A 351 3.22 10.16 17.97
C ASP A 351 4.37 11.05 17.47
N GLN A 352 5.28 10.50 16.67
CA GLN A 352 6.42 11.21 16.09
C GLN A 352 6.18 11.68 14.65
N SER A 353 4.99 11.51 14.12
CA SER A 353 4.64 11.97 12.77
C SER A 353 4.76 13.48 12.64
N THR A 354 5.04 13.94 11.41
CA THR A 354 5.47 15.31 11.14
C THR A 354 4.47 16.39 11.55
N LYS A 355 3.17 16.13 11.51
CA LYS A 355 2.13 17.08 11.91
C LYS A 355 1.70 16.98 13.37
N ILE A 356 2.14 15.96 14.09
CA ILE A 356 1.80 15.80 15.51
C ILE A 356 2.73 16.64 16.37
N LYS A 357 2.16 17.48 17.24
CA LYS A 357 2.94 18.26 18.21
C LYS A 357 3.66 17.33 19.19
N LYS A 358 4.91 17.63 19.50
CA LYS A 358 5.72 16.87 20.45
C LYS A 358 4.99 16.77 21.80
N GLY A 359 4.85 15.55 22.30
CA GLY A 359 4.11 15.25 23.54
C GLY A 359 2.64 14.95 23.35
N SER A 360 2.10 15.12 22.14
CA SER A 360 0.73 14.71 21.77
C SER A 360 0.72 13.30 21.19
N LYS A 361 -0.46 12.66 21.17
CA LYS A 361 -0.64 11.30 20.66
C LYS A 361 -1.03 11.30 19.19
N GLY A 362 -0.38 10.44 18.41
CA GLY A 362 -0.75 10.13 17.05
C GLY A 362 -2.01 9.26 16.95
N ASP A 363 -2.48 9.03 15.73
CA ASP A 363 -3.74 8.33 15.49
C ASP A 363 -3.70 6.86 15.93
N THR A 364 -2.59 6.15 15.69
CA THR A 364 -2.45 4.74 16.11
C THR A 364 -2.51 4.56 17.63
N SER A 365 -1.98 5.49 18.38
CA SER A 365 -1.98 5.44 19.84
C SER A 365 -3.37 5.62 20.45
N VAL A 366 -4.23 6.39 19.79
CA VAL A 366 -5.62 6.65 20.22
C VAL A 366 -6.58 5.61 19.67
N LEU A 367 -6.47 5.27 18.40
CA LEU A 367 -7.36 4.32 17.72
C LEU A 367 -7.11 2.87 18.14
N ARG A 368 -5.83 2.50 18.30
CA ARG A 368 -5.38 1.13 18.56
C ARG A 368 -5.93 0.13 17.55
N PRO A 369 -5.58 0.25 16.26
CA PRO A 369 -6.13 -0.60 15.23
C PRO A 369 -5.74 -2.07 15.43
N THR A 370 -6.65 -2.97 15.06
CA THR A 370 -6.40 -4.42 15.01
C THR A 370 -5.97 -4.88 13.64
N LEU A 371 -6.35 -4.13 12.60
CA LEU A 371 -6.05 -4.39 11.20
C LEU A 371 -5.39 -3.16 10.58
N MET A 372 -4.36 -3.38 9.77
CA MET A 372 -3.67 -2.32 9.06
C MET A 372 -3.20 -2.81 7.70
N ALA A 373 -3.44 -2.00 6.67
CA ALA A 373 -2.74 -2.12 5.39
C ALA A 373 -1.57 -1.15 5.37
N ALA A 374 -0.43 -1.57 4.84
CA ALA A 374 0.74 -0.71 4.77
C ALA A 374 1.43 -0.84 3.41
N VAL A 375 2.07 0.23 2.99
CA VAL A 375 3.02 0.19 1.88
C VAL A 375 4.42 -0.10 2.41
N PRO A 376 5.30 -0.75 1.64
CA PRO A 376 6.64 -1.12 2.09
C PRO A 376 7.47 0.04 2.65
N GLU A 377 7.29 1.24 2.13
CA GLU A 377 8.02 2.43 2.58
C GLU A 377 7.80 2.75 4.06
N ILE A 378 6.56 2.62 4.54
CA ILE A 378 6.24 2.85 5.96
C ILE A 378 6.91 1.80 6.84
N MET A 379 6.91 0.55 6.41
CA MET A 379 7.58 -0.54 7.13
C MET A 379 9.10 -0.35 7.15
N ASP A 380 9.71 0.02 6.04
CA ASP A 380 11.14 0.32 5.96
C ASP A 380 11.52 1.49 6.87
N ARG A 381 10.67 2.50 6.97
CA ARG A 381 10.86 3.64 7.88
C ARG A 381 10.78 3.23 9.35
N ILE A 382 9.81 2.40 9.71
CA ILE A 382 9.69 1.84 11.07
C ILE A 382 10.93 1.00 11.39
N TYR A 383 11.34 0.12 10.47
CA TYR A 383 12.53 -0.71 10.61
C TYR A 383 13.80 0.14 10.90
N LYS A 384 14.04 1.14 10.08
CA LYS A 384 15.19 2.05 10.24
C LYS A 384 15.15 2.81 11.57
N ASN A 385 13.99 3.35 11.93
CA ASN A 385 13.82 4.09 13.18
C ASN A 385 14.07 3.20 14.41
N VAL A 386 13.57 1.99 14.42
CA VAL A 386 13.78 1.04 15.52
C VAL A 386 15.26 0.63 15.58
N MET A 387 15.87 0.31 14.43
CA MET A 387 17.29 -0.08 14.38
C MET A 387 18.21 1.04 14.84
N THR A 388 17.92 2.30 14.49
CA THR A 388 18.68 3.46 14.98
C THR A 388 18.60 3.56 16.50
N LYS A 389 17.41 3.39 17.08
CA LYS A 389 17.24 3.37 18.54
C LYS A 389 17.95 2.20 19.22
N VAL A 390 17.94 1.03 18.58
CA VAL A 390 18.68 -0.14 19.09
C VAL A 390 20.18 0.12 19.09
N GLU A 391 20.73 0.77 18.06
CA GLU A 391 22.15 1.13 18.01
C GLU A 391 22.53 2.18 19.09
N GLU A 392 21.62 3.03 19.50
CA GLU A 392 21.81 4.03 20.58
C GLU A 392 21.66 3.42 21.99
N MET A 393 21.17 2.18 22.13
CA MET A 393 21.03 1.50 23.43
C MET A 393 22.37 1.14 24.06
N SER A 394 22.36 0.94 25.38
CA SER A 394 23.51 0.37 26.08
C SER A 394 23.90 -1.01 25.52
N LYS A 395 25.16 -1.39 25.64
CA LYS A 395 25.67 -2.69 25.15
C LYS A 395 24.81 -3.87 25.66
N LEU A 396 24.40 -3.81 26.92
CA LEU A 396 23.54 -4.84 27.54
C LEU A 396 22.17 -4.91 26.90
N GLN A 397 21.49 -3.78 26.77
CA GLN A 397 20.16 -3.71 26.18
C GLN A 397 20.15 -4.14 24.71
N LYS A 398 21.16 -3.71 23.96
CA LYS A 398 21.35 -4.10 22.56
C LYS A 398 21.54 -5.62 22.43
N THR A 399 22.34 -6.22 23.30
CA THR A 399 22.55 -7.67 23.29
C THR A 399 21.28 -8.42 23.63
N LEU A 400 20.54 -7.98 24.65
CA LEU A 400 19.27 -8.58 25.02
C LEU A 400 18.26 -8.50 23.87
N PHE A 401 18.19 -7.36 23.16
CA PHE A 401 17.34 -7.21 22.00
C PHE A 401 17.69 -8.19 20.88
N VAL A 402 18.98 -8.31 20.53
CA VAL A 402 19.44 -9.22 19.48
C VAL A 402 19.20 -10.69 19.85
N LEU A 403 19.48 -11.07 21.09
CA LEU A 403 19.21 -12.44 21.56
C LEU A 403 17.71 -12.76 21.56
N ALA A 404 16.87 -11.85 22.02
CA ALA A 404 15.43 -12.02 22.00
C ALA A 404 14.88 -12.11 20.56
N TYR A 405 15.41 -11.30 19.67
CA TYR A 405 15.04 -11.32 18.24
C TYR A 405 15.38 -12.69 17.61
N ASN A 406 16.60 -13.16 17.80
CA ASN A 406 17.04 -14.44 17.22
C ASN A 406 16.30 -15.63 17.86
N TYR A 407 16.05 -15.58 19.16
CA TYR A 407 15.26 -16.59 19.86
C TYR A 407 13.81 -16.65 19.33
N LYS A 408 13.15 -15.50 19.23
CA LYS A 408 11.78 -15.45 18.70
C LYS A 408 11.71 -15.91 17.25
N MET A 409 12.67 -15.54 16.41
CA MET A 409 12.75 -16.00 15.03
C MET A 409 12.82 -17.51 14.95
N GLU A 410 13.62 -18.14 15.79
CA GLU A 410 13.75 -19.61 15.87
C GLU A 410 12.45 -20.25 16.37
N GLN A 411 11.83 -19.71 17.42
CA GLN A 411 10.60 -20.26 17.98
C GLN A 411 9.42 -20.16 17.00
N ILE A 412 9.25 -19.03 16.33
CA ILE A 412 8.21 -18.87 15.30
C ILE A 412 8.38 -19.89 14.17
N SER A 413 9.61 -20.16 13.75
CA SER A 413 9.87 -21.18 12.70
C SER A 413 9.45 -22.59 13.10
N LYS A 414 9.34 -22.84 14.40
CA LYS A 414 8.86 -24.12 14.98
C LYS A 414 7.36 -24.10 15.35
N GLY A 415 6.66 -23.00 15.07
CA GLY A 415 5.24 -22.83 15.40
C GLY A 415 4.94 -22.39 16.83
N TYR A 416 5.95 -22.08 17.64
CA TYR A 416 5.79 -21.64 19.02
C TYR A 416 5.56 -20.13 19.13
N SER A 417 4.80 -19.69 20.13
CA SER A 417 4.69 -18.30 20.53
C SER A 417 5.75 -17.94 21.59
N THR A 418 6.03 -16.66 21.75
CA THR A 418 7.05 -16.15 22.68
C THR A 418 6.50 -14.99 23.53
N PRO A 419 5.48 -15.23 24.37
CA PRO A 419 4.79 -14.14 25.08
C PRO A 419 5.70 -13.36 26.02
N LEU A 420 6.72 -13.97 26.60
CA LEU A 420 7.66 -13.28 27.47
C LEU A 420 8.54 -12.30 26.69
N CYS A 421 9.12 -12.71 25.56
CA CYS A 421 9.86 -11.82 24.66
C CYS A 421 8.98 -10.67 24.16
N ASP A 422 7.74 -10.97 23.79
CA ASP A 422 6.78 -9.99 23.28
C ASP A 422 6.49 -8.92 24.34
N SER A 423 6.33 -9.33 25.59
CA SER A 423 5.97 -8.44 26.70
C SER A 423 7.19 -7.64 27.22
N LEU A 424 8.37 -8.24 27.30
CA LEU A 424 9.56 -7.60 27.90
C LEU A 424 10.38 -6.80 26.91
N VAL A 425 10.53 -7.31 25.67
CA VAL A 425 11.45 -6.73 24.68
C VAL A 425 10.70 -5.98 23.59
N PHE A 426 9.68 -6.57 23.00
CA PHE A 426 9.03 -6.04 21.80
C PHE A 426 7.79 -5.17 22.06
N LYS A 427 7.35 -5.05 23.31
CA LYS A 427 6.18 -4.23 23.67
C LYS A 427 6.27 -2.79 23.19
N ARG A 428 7.45 -2.18 23.28
CA ARG A 428 7.67 -0.79 22.85
C ARG A 428 7.57 -0.64 21.34
N VAL A 429 8.09 -1.61 20.58
CA VAL A 429 7.97 -1.60 19.10
C VAL A 429 6.52 -1.83 18.69
N ARG A 430 5.85 -2.80 19.31
CA ARG A 430 4.43 -3.09 19.06
C ARG A 430 3.55 -1.87 19.34
N SER A 431 3.85 -1.10 20.38
CA SER A 431 3.08 0.10 20.74
C SER A 431 3.21 1.25 19.75
N LEU A 432 4.18 1.24 18.83
CA LEU A 432 4.27 2.23 17.75
C LEU A 432 3.01 2.24 16.86
N LEU A 433 2.36 1.10 16.73
CA LEU A 433 1.11 0.94 15.99
C LEU A 433 -0.10 0.72 16.92
N GLY A 434 -0.05 1.21 18.15
CA GLY A 434 -1.14 1.12 19.12
C GLY A 434 -1.18 -0.15 19.96
N GLY A 435 -0.35 -1.15 19.69
CA GLY A 435 -0.18 -2.37 20.50
C GLY A 435 -1.28 -3.43 20.34
N HIS A 436 -2.26 -3.25 19.46
CA HIS A 436 -3.39 -4.16 19.25
C HIS A 436 -3.46 -4.77 17.86
N THR A 437 -2.56 -4.43 16.96
CA THR A 437 -2.54 -4.96 15.60
C THR A 437 -2.39 -6.48 15.60
N ARG A 438 -3.33 -7.19 15.01
CA ARG A 438 -3.34 -8.65 14.87
C ARG A 438 -3.01 -9.14 13.46
N VAL A 439 -3.22 -8.31 12.44
CA VAL A 439 -2.86 -8.58 11.04
C VAL A 439 -2.40 -7.28 10.39
N LEU A 440 -1.27 -7.34 9.72
CA LEU A 440 -0.75 -6.28 8.89
C LEU A 440 -0.45 -6.84 7.50
N LEU A 441 -1.01 -6.20 6.47
CA LEU A 441 -0.82 -6.59 5.08
C LEU A 441 -0.05 -5.52 4.32
N SER A 442 1.02 -5.94 3.66
CA SER A 442 1.78 -5.12 2.74
C SER A 442 1.35 -5.34 1.30
N GLY A 443 1.13 -4.27 0.58
CA GLY A 443 0.78 -4.33 -0.83
C GLY A 443 1.28 -3.13 -1.61
N GLY A 444 1.12 -3.19 -2.91
CA GLY A 444 1.40 -2.09 -3.81
C GLY A 444 2.84 -1.95 -4.31
N ALA A 445 3.82 -2.52 -3.62
CA ALA A 445 5.23 -2.51 -4.03
C ALA A 445 5.98 -3.70 -3.41
N PRO A 446 7.18 -4.05 -3.91
CA PRO A 446 8.01 -5.09 -3.32
C PRO A 446 8.43 -4.77 -1.88
N LEU A 447 8.33 -5.76 -1.00
CA LEU A 447 8.80 -5.68 0.39
C LEU A 447 10.03 -6.57 0.56
N SER A 448 11.11 -6.04 1.13
CA SER A 448 12.30 -6.85 1.39
C SER A 448 12.03 -7.93 2.44
N ALA A 449 12.64 -9.09 2.25
CA ALA A 449 12.54 -10.21 3.20
C ALA A 449 13.03 -9.82 4.60
N ALA A 450 14.08 -9.01 4.69
CA ALA A 450 14.62 -8.54 5.97
C ALA A 450 13.64 -7.65 6.72
N THR A 451 13.02 -6.70 6.05
CA THR A 451 11.99 -5.82 6.64
C THR A 451 10.76 -6.63 7.06
N GLN A 452 10.27 -7.51 6.22
CA GLN A 452 9.11 -8.36 6.54
C GLN A 452 9.37 -9.22 7.77
N ARG A 453 10.53 -9.87 7.86
CA ARG A 453 10.92 -10.69 9.02
C ARG A 453 11.02 -9.86 10.28
N PHE A 454 11.64 -8.69 10.20
CA PHE A 454 11.74 -7.77 11.32
C PHE A 454 10.36 -7.36 11.84
N MET A 455 9.45 -7.01 10.95
CA MET A 455 8.08 -6.62 11.31
C MET A 455 7.31 -7.77 11.95
N ASN A 456 7.39 -8.99 11.39
CA ASN A 456 6.78 -10.19 11.98
C ASN A 456 7.22 -10.41 13.42
N ILE A 457 8.51 -10.24 13.70
CA ILE A 457 9.09 -10.49 15.02
C ILE A 457 8.77 -9.35 15.99
N CYS A 458 9.03 -8.11 15.60
CA CYS A 458 8.99 -6.96 16.50
C CYS A 458 7.60 -6.39 16.73
N LEU A 459 6.68 -6.51 15.76
CA LEU A 459 5.28 -6.09 15.93
C LEU A 459 4.40 -7.15 16.59
N CYS A 460 4.93 -8.35 16.79
CA CYS A 460 4.21 -9.47 17.43
C CYS A 460 2.88 -9.81 16.75
N CYS A 461 2.82 -9.66 15.45
CA CYS A 461 1.65 -10.03 14.63
C CYS A 461 2.09 -10.54 13.26
N PRO A 462 1.24 -11.33 12.57
CA PRO A 462 1.49 -11.71 11.18
C PRO A 462 1.61 -10.49 10.27
N VAL A 463 2.69 -10.45 9.51
CA VAL A 463 2.91 -9.44 8.47
C VAL A 463 3.02 -10.17 7.13
N GLY A 464 1.92 -10.17 6.39
CA GLY A 464 1.80 -10.82 5.09
C GLY A 464 1.99 -9.84 3.95
N GLN A 465 2.18 -10.39 2.76
CA GLN A 465 2.17 -9.66 1.52
C GLN A 465 0.94 -10.03 0.70
N GLY A 466 0.38 -9.04 0.00
CA GLY A 466 -0.62 -9.23 -1.03
C GLY A 466 -0.11 -8.73 -2.38
N TYR A 467 -0.57 -9.34 -3.45
CA TYR A 467 -0.28 -8.96 -4.82
C TYR A 467 -1.58 -8.82 -5.60
N GLY A 468 -1.72 -7.70 -6.24
CA GLY A 468 -2.84 -7.36 -7.10
C GLY A 468 -2.60 -6.01 -7.76
N LEU A 469 -3.41 -5.69 -8.74
CA LEU A 469 -3.33 -4.45 -9.50
C LEU A 469 -4.71 -3.79 -9.51
N THR A 470 -4.76 -2.53 -9.92
CA THR A 470 -6.05 -1.85 -10.11
C THR A 470 -6.93 -2.62 -11.08
N GLU A 471 -6.33 -3.18 -12.12
CA GLU A 471 -6.99 -3.98 -13.17
C GLU A 471 -7.54 -5.33 -12.68
N THR A 472 -7.20 -5.74 -11.46
CA THR A 472 -7.73 -6.94 -10.81
C THR A 472 -8.45 -6.65 -9.48
N CYS A 473 -8.86 -5.40 -9.25
CA CYS A 473 -9.47 -4.92 -8.00
C CYS A 473 -8.56 -5.09 -6.76
N GLY A 474 -7.25 -5.00 -6.94
CA GLY A 474 -6.28 -5.26 -5.88
C GLY A 474 -6.23 -6.72 -5.42
N ALA A 475 -6.99 -7.60 -6.06
CA ALA A 475 -7.07 -9.01 -5.73
C ALA A 475 -6.21 -9.85 -6.69
N GLY A 476 -5.54 -10.80 -6.17
CA GLY A 476 -4.70 -11.77 -6.86
C GLY A 476 -4.26 -12.81 -5.86
N THR A 477 -3.34 -12.43 -5.00
CA THR A 477 -2.86 -13.29 -3.90
C THR A 477 -2.79 -12.52 -2.59
N ILE A 478 -2.89 -13.23 -1.48
CA ILE A 478 -2.56 -12.74 -0.13
C ILE A 478 -1.94 -13.90 0.64
N SER A 479 -0.87 -13.63 1.38
CA SER A 479 -0.25 -14.60 2.29
C SER A 479 -1.21 -15.00 3.41
N GLU A 480 -1.20 -16.27 3.78
CA GLU A 480 -1.94 -16.72 4.95
C GLU A 480 -1.25 -16.26 6.24
N VAL A 481 -2.04 -15.93 7.26
CA VAL A 481 -1.53 -15.45 8.56
C VAL A 481 -0.66 -16.49 9.30
N TRP A 482 -0.79 -17.77 8.96
CA TRP A 482 0.01 -18.87 9.50
C TRP A 482 1.38 -19.02 8.84
N ASP A 483 1.57 -18.40 7.69
CA ASP A 483 2.80 -18.49 6.91
C ASP A 483 3.71 -17.28 7.23
N TYR A 484 4.74 -17.53 8.04
CA TYR A 484 5.76 -16.56 8.39
C TYR A 484 6.95 -16.54 7.41
N SER A 485 6.85 -17.22 6.27
CA SER A 485 7.86 -17.10 5.21
C SER A 485 7.92 -15.68 4.66
N THR A 486 9.06 -15.32 4.11
CA THR A 486 9.31 -13.99 3.56
C THR A 486 9.57 -14.04 2.07
N GLY A 487 9.34 -12.92 1.38
CA GLY A 487 9.62 -12.78 -0.05
C GLY A 487 8.58 -13.41 -0.97
N ARG A 488 7.46 -13.88 -0.44
CA ARG A 488 6.35 -14.47 -1.23
C ARG A 488 5.07 -13.66 -1.00
N VAL A 489 4.19 -13.67 -1.98
CA VAL A 489 2.92 -12.90 -1.93
C VAL A 489 1.70 -13.78 -1.66
N GLY A 490 1.91 -15.05 -1.35
CA GLY A 490 0.85 -16.00 -0.99
C GLY A 490 0.23 -16.74 -2.18
N ALA A 491 -0.78 -17.52 -1.88
CA ALA A 491 -1.54 -18.28 -2.86
C ALA A 491 -2.66 -17.45 -3.49
N PRO A 492 -3.16 -17.82 -4.67
CA PRO A 492 -4.32 -17.18 -5.29
C PRO A 492 -5.51 -17.10 -4.32
N LEU A 493 -6.25 -15.99 -4.38
CA LEU A 493 -7.50 -15.80 -3.64
C LEU A 493 -8.59 -16.69 -4.23
N VAL A 494 -9.63 -16.96 -3.45
CA VAL A 494 -10.77 -17.78 -3.90
C VAL A 494 -11.54 -17.20 -5.09
N CYS A 495 -11.40 -15.90 -5.34
CA CYS A 495 -12.04 -15.21 -6.46
C CYS A 495 -11.20 -15.22 -7.75
N SER A 496 -9.93 -15.63 -7.70
CA SER A 496 -9.02 -15.52 -8.83
C SER A 496 -8.26 -16.82 -9.10
N GLU A 497 -7.82 -16.95 -10.33
CA GLU A 497 -6.88 -17.99 -10.75
C GLU A 497 -5.71 -17.35 -11.50
N ILE A 498 -4.55 -17.97 -11.43
CA ILE A 498 -3.30 -17.41 -11.95
C ILE A 498 -2.62 -18.42 -12.86
N THR A 499 -2.28 -17.96 -14.06
CA THR A 499 -1.52 -18.74 -15.06
C THR A 499 -0.16 -18.05 -15.30
N LEU A 500 0.86 -18.87 -15.55
CA LEU A 500 2.18 -18.41 -15.98
C LEU A 500 2.32 -18.57 -17.49
N LYS A 501 2.64 -17.47 -18.17
CA LYS A 501 2.95 -17.45 -19.60
C LYS A 501 4.45 -17.39 -19.78
N ASP A 502 4.97 -18.30 -20.62
CA ASP A 502 6.39 -18.32 -20.95
C ASP A 502 6.84 -16.97 -21.53
N TRP A 503 7.97 -16.50 -21.08
CA TRP A 503 8.62 -15.29 -21.59
C TRP A 503 10.01 -15.63 -22.11
N GLU A 504 10.10 -15.90 -23.40
CA GLU A 504 11.30 -16.39 -24.07
C GLU A 504 12.46 -15.41 -24.03
N GLU A 505 12.18 -14.11 -24.23
CA GLU A 505 13.21 -13.05 -24.19
C GLU A 505 13.95 -13.01 -22.84
N GLY A 506 13.25 -13.27 -21.74
CA GLY A 506 13.81 -13.29 -20.38
C GLY A 506 14.33 -14.65 -19.95
N GLY A 507 14.05 -15.71 -20.72
CA GLY A 507 14.41 -17.07 -20.34
C GLY A 507 13.62 -17.63 -19.17
N TYR A 508 12.37 -17.19 -19.00
CA TYR A 508 11.45 -17.67 -17.95
C TYR A 508 10.38 -18.57 -18.55
N TYR A 509 10.37 -19.84 -18.12
CA TYR A 509 9.49 -20.87 -18.66
C TYR A 509 8.71 -21.57 -17.55
N SER A 510 7.47 -21.93 -17.83
CA SER A 510 6.63 -22.73 -16.92
C SER A 510 7.18 -24.12 -16.65
N THR A 511 8.10 -24.60 -17.50
CA THR A 511 8.83 -25.87 -17.34
C THR A 511 10.12 -25.75 -16.53
N ASP A 512 10.46 -24.56 -16.06
CA ASP A 512 11.66 -24.34 -15.25
C ASP A 512 11.65 -25.13 -13.95
N LYS A 513 12.85 -25.51 -13.51
CA LYS A 513 13.08 -26.19 -12.24
C LYS A 513 13.98 -25.35 -11.33
N PRO A 514 13.77 -25.35 -10.01
CA PRO A 514 12.81 -26.19 -9.26
C PRO A 514 11.35 -25.71 -9.32
N ASN A 515 11.09 -24.47 -9.76
CA ASN A 515 9.77 -23.87 -9.77
C ASN A 515 9.36 -23.39 -11.16
N PRO A 516 8.09 -23.56 -11.56
CA PRO A 516 7.56 -22.92 -12.77
C PRO A 516 7.68 -21.41 -12.70
N ARG A 517 8.09 -20.77 -13.80
CA ARG A 517 8.25 -19.30 -13.90
C ARG A 517 7.59 -18.77 -15.17
N GLY A 518 7.28 -17.49 -15.19
CA GLY A 518 6.71 -16.84 -16.35
C GLY A 518 6.02 -15.53 -16.02
N GLU A 519 5.42 -14.93 -17.04
CA GLU A 519 4.55 -13.76 -16.85
C GLU A 519 3.26 -14.17 -16.14
N ILE A 520 2.89 -13.41 -15.13
CA ILE A 520 1.69 -13.63 -14.33
C ILE A 520 0.48 -13.15 -15.10
N LEU A 521 -0.47 -14.04 -15.36
CA LEU A 521 -1.79 -13.73 -15.89
C LEU A 521 -2.82 -14.01 -14.79
N ILE A 522 -3.67 -13.02 -14.49
CA ILE A 522 -4.73 -13.16 -13.48
C ILE A 522 -6.08 -13.23 -14.18
N GLY A 523 -6.86 -14.26 -13.87
CA GLY A 523 -8.20 -14.47 -14.37
C GLY A 523 -9.22 -14.57 -13.24
N GLY A 524 -10.48 -14.26 -13.54
CA GLY A 524 -11.57 -14.37 -12.59
C GLY A 524 -12.56 -13.20 -12.64
N PRO A 525 -13.62 -13.26 -11.83
CA PRO A 525 -14.63 -12.22 -11.77
C PRO A 525 -14.14 -10.88 -11.22
N ASN A 526 -12.98 -10.85 -10.57
CA ASN A 526 -12.31 -9.63 -10.09
C ASN A 526 -11.52 -8.90 -11.17
N VAL A 527 -11.33 -9.49 -12.35
CA VAL A 527 -10.66 -8.81 -13.47
C VAL A 527 -11.60 -7.78 -14.08
N THR A 528 -11.12 -6.54 -14.16
CA THR A 528 -11.92 -5.37 -14.53
C THR A 528 -12.32 -5.34 -16.01
N MET A 529 -13.16 -4.39 -16.37
CA MET A 529 -13.70 -4.26 -17.74
C MET A 529 -12.71 -3.67 -18.73
N GLY A 530 -11.53 -3.27 -18.29
CA GLY A 530 -10.51 -2.63 -19.12
C GLY A 530 -10.35 -1.13 -18.83
N TYR A 531 -9.66 -0.46 -19.73
CA TYR A 531 -9.38 0.98 -19.62
C TYR A 531 -10.45 1.80 -20.35
N TYR A 532 -10.87 2.89 -19.74
CA TYR A 532 -11.87 3.81 -20.27
C TYR A 532 -11.34 4.51 -21.53
N LYS A 533 -12.07 4.40 -22.63
CA LYS A 533 -11.71 5.02 -23.95
C LYS A 533 -10.28 4.68 -24.45
N ASN A 534 -9.78 3.50 -24.15
CA ASN A 534 -8.44 3.07 -24.57
C ASN A 534 -8.47 1.64 -25.14
N GLU A 535 -9.05 1.48 -26.31
CA GLU A 535 -9.21 0.20 -27.00
C GLU A 535 -7.86 -0.49 -27.32
N ALA A 536 -6.86 0.28 -27.72
CA ALA A 536 -5.55 -0.27 -28.09
C ALA A 536 -4.90 -0.96 -26.87
N LYS A 537 -4.91 -0.32 -25.71
CA LYS A 537 -4.33 -0.88 -24.48
C LYS A 537 -5.17 -2.05 -23.95
N ASN A 538 -6.48 -2.00 -24.12
CA ASN A 538 -7.38 -3.11 -23.75
C ASN A 538 -7.03 -4.39 -24.54
N ARG A 539 -6.77 -4.30 -25.84
CA ARG A 539 -6.37 -5.45 -26.66
C ARG A 539 -4.99 -6.01 -26.27
N GLU A 540 -4.10 -5.15 -25.82
CA GLU A 540 -2.74 -5.55 -25.39
C GLU A 540 -2.77 -6.28 -24.05
N ASP A 541 -3.53 -5.77 -23.06
CA ASP A 541 -3.44 -6.20 -21.66
C ASP A 541 -4.54 -7.15 -21.22
N PHE A 542 -5.68 -7.18 -21.91
CA PHE A 542 -6.83 -8.01 -21.56
C PHE A 542 -7.20 -8.97 -22.69
N PHE A 543 -7.69 -10.14 -22.32
CA PHE A 543 -8.34 -11.05 -23.25
C PHE A 543 -9.45 -11.86 -22.53
N VAL A 544 -10.34 -12.44 -23.32
CA VAL A 544 -11.40 -13.32 -22.86
C VAL A 544 -11.11 -14.71 -23.42
N ASP A 545 -11.10 -15.73 -22.55
CA ASP A 545 -10.89 -17.10 -22.95
C ASP A 545 -12.15 -17.75 -23.57
N ASP A 546 -12.02 -18.99 -24.04
CA ASP A 546 -13.12 -19.72 -24.67
C ASP A 546 -14.30 -20.00 -23.73
N ASN A 547 -14.09 -19.91 -22.42
CA ASN A 547 -15.13 -20.07 -21.39
C ASN A 547 -15.79 -18.74 -21.00
N GLY A 548 -15.42 -17.65 -21.65
CA GLY A 548 -15.94 -16.31 -21.35
C GLY A 548 -15.32 -15.64 -20.14
N GLN A 549 -14.26 -16.20 -19.55
CA GLN A 549 -13.56 -15.59 -18.44
C GLN A 549 -12.55 -14.53 -18.92
N ARG A 550 -12.56 -13.39 -18.24
CA ARG A 550 -11.60 -12.31 -18.52
C ARG A 550 -10.28 -12.55 -17.80
N TRP A 551 -9.19 -12.28 -18.50
CA TRP A 551 -7.83 -12.35 -18.05
C TRP A 551 -7.11 -11.03 -18.21
N PHE A 552 -6.20 -10.76 -17.29
CA PHE A 552 -5.30 -9.60 -17.34
C PHE A 552 -3.84 -10.05 -17.39
N CYS A 553 -3.11 -9.50 -18.36
CA CYS A 553 -1.67 -9.71 -18.51
C CYS A 553 -0.94 -8.66 -17.66
N THR A 554 -0.35 -9.09 -16.55
CA THR A 554 0.16 -8.16 -15.53
C THR A 554 1.45 -7.44 -15.92
N GLY A 555 2.24 -8.02 -16.82
CA GLY A 555 3.59 -7.55 -17.13
C GLY A 555 4.59 -7.82 -15.99
N ASP A 556 4.21 -8.60 -14.99
CA ASP A 556 5.07 -9.03 -13.88
C ASP A 556 5.50 -10.49 -14.09
N ILE A 557 6.74 -10.79 -13.75
CA ILE A 557 7.29 -12.15 -13.78
C ILE A 557 7.24 -12.73 -12.38
N GLY A 558 6.77 -13.97 -12.29
CA GLY A 558 6.67 -14.69 -11.03
C GLY A 558 7.04 -16.15 -11.13
N GLU A 559 7.11 -16.78 -9.98
CA GLU A 559 7.29 -18.23 -9.85
C GLU A 559 6.32 -18.80 -8.82
N PHE A 560 5.82 -20.02 -9.06
CA PHE A 560 5.05 -20.76 -8.08
C PHE A 560 5.92 -21.74 -7.31
N HIS A 561 5.86 -21.64 -5.99
CA HIS A 561 6.50 -22.61 -5.11
C HIS A 561 5.63 -23.89 -4.96
N SER A 562 6.24 -24.94 -4.44
CA SER A 562 5.58 -26.26 -4.32
C SER A 562 4.31 -26.29 -3.48
N ASP A 563 4.17 -25.35 -2.54
CA ASP A 563 2.99 -25.18 -1.70
C ASP A 563 1.87 -24.34 -2.35
N GLY A 564 2.09 -23.85 -3.57
CA GLY A 564 1.14 -23.03 -4.31
C GLY A 564 1.25 -21.53 -4.05
N CYS A 565 2.23 -21.06 -3.28
CA CYS A 565 2.49 -19.64 -3.09
C CYS A 565 3.24 -19.04 -4.27
N LEU A 566 2.82 -17.85 -4.66
CA LEU A 566 3.46 -17.06 -5.70
C LEU A 566 4.58 -16.20 -5.11
N LYS A 567 5.68 -16.08 -5.83
CA LYS A 567 6.76 -15.13 -5.59
C LYS A 567 6.91 -14.25 -6.82
N ILE A 568 6.92 -12.94 -6.61
CA ILE A 568 7.19 -11.97 -7.68
C ILE A 568 8.70 -11.87 -7.89
N ILE A 569 9.15 -12.05 -9.13
CA ILE A 569 10.55 -11.91 -9.50
C ILE A 569 10.84 -10.44 -9.79
N ASP A 570 10.19 -9.86 -10.79
CA ASP A 570 10.17 -8.42 -11.07
C ASP A 570 9.17 -8.10 -12.21
N ARG A 571 9.04 -6.82 -12.54
CA ARG A 571 8.33 -6.39 -13.74
C ARG A 571 9.16 -6.69 -14.99
N LYS A 572 8.51 -7.08 -16.07
CA LYS A 572 9.18 -7.24 -17.39
C LYS A 572 10.00 -6.00 -17.80
N LYS A 573 9.44 -4.81 -17.52
CA LYS A 573 10.09 -3.52 -17.84
C LYS A 573 11.29 -3.19 -16.96
N ASP A 574 11.38 -3.79 -15.78
CA ASP A 574 12.43 -3.54 -14.78
C ASP A 574 13.50 -4.64 -14.79
N LEU A 575 13.33 -5.67 -15.61
CA LEU A 575 14.33 -6.69 -15.89
C LEU A 575 15.17 -6.22 -17.08
N VAL A 576 16.43 -5.92 -16.83
CA VAL A 576 17.37 -5.41 -17.84
C VAL A 576 18.45 -6.43 -18.11
N LYS A 577 18.63 -6.77 -19.38
CA LYS A 577 19.74 -7.60 -19.84
C LYS A 577 20.97 -6.72 -20.02
N LEU A 578 22.01 -6.99 -19.25
CA LEU A 578 23.29 -6.29 -19.41
C LEU A 578 24.03 -6.76 -20.68
N GLN A 579 25.02 -5.99 -21.09
CA GLN A 579 25.83 -6.29 -22.28
C GLN A 579 26.45 -7.70 -22.28
N ALA A 580 26.83 -8.20 -21.10
CA ALA A 580 27.41 -9.54 -20.94
C ALA A 580 26.37 -10.66 -20.87
N GLY A 581 25.08 -10.33 -20.92
CA GLY A 581 23.97 -11.28 -21.00
C GLY A 581 23.28 -11.61 -19.69
N GLU A 582 23.77 -11.09 -18.55
CA GLU A 582 23.09 -11.24 -17.26
C GLU A 582 21.84 -10.37 -17.20
N TYR A 583 20.78 -10.91 -16.57
CA TYR A 583 19.56 -10.15 -16.27
C TYR A 583 19.61 -9.60 -14.86
N VAL A 584 19.42 -8.30 -14.75
CA VAL A 584 19.32 -7.58 -13.47
C VAL A 584 17.89 -7.22 -13.20
N SER A 585 17.40 -7.61 -12.02
CA SER A 585 16.14 -7.14 -11.47
C SER A 585 16.38 -5.82 -10.72
N LEU A 586 16.07 -4.69 -11.36
CA LEU A 586 16.27 -3.37 -10.75
C LEU A 586 15.48 -3.21 -9.45
N GLY A 587 14.24 -3.72 -9.41
CA GLY A 587 13.41 -3.68 -8.22
C GLY A 587 13.98 -4.48 -7.05
N LYS A 588 14.58 -5.64 -7.31
CA LYS A 588 15.27 -6.46 -6.30
C LYS A 588 16.46 -5.69 -5.70
N VAL A 589 17.29 -5.11 -6.55
CA VAL A 589 18.45 -4.32 -6.12
C VAL A 589 18.01 -3.16 -5.22
N GLU A 590 17.00 -2.42 -5.63
CA GLU A 590 16.46 -1.29 -4.88
C GLU A 590 15.86 -1.73 -3.53
N ALA A 591 15.05 -2.77 -3.52
CA ALA A 591 14.43 -3.28 -2.29
C ALA A 591 15.47 -3.73 -1.25
N VAL A 592 16.52 -4.38 -1.70
CA VAL A 592 17.63 -4.84 -0.83
C VAL A 592 18.45 -3.67 -0.30
N LEU A 593 18.84 -2.75 -1.17
CA LEU A 593 19.71 -1.62 -0.80
C LEU A 593 18.98 -0.55 0.00
N LYS A 594 17.67 -0.43 -0.13
CA LYS A 594 16.85 0.49 0.65
C LYS A 594 16.91 0.23 2.17
N ASN A 595 17.31 -0.95 2.59
CA ASN A 595 17.56 -1.28 4.00
C ASN A 595 18.85 -0.68 4.56
N CYS A 596 19.75 -0.18 3.71
CA CYS A 596 20.97 0.49 4.18
C CYS A 596 20.63 1.78 4.93
N PRO A 597 21.18 2.01 6.14
CA PRO A 597 20.87 3.20 6.94
C PRO A 597 21.18 4.54 6.24
N PHE A 598 22.12 4.55 5.30
CA PHE A 598 22.49 5.75 4.52
C PHE A 598 21.53 6.09 3.38
N ILE A 599 20.55 5.24 3.10
CA ILE A 599 19.64 5.38 1.94
C ILE A 599 18.23 5.66 2.43
N ASP A 600 17.65 6.79 2.07
CA ASP A 600 16.23 7.09 2.24
C ASP A 600 15.43 6.66 1.02
N ASN A 601 16.00 6.83 -0.18
CA ASN A 601 15.42 6.30 -1.41
C ASN A 601 16.52 5.97 -2.43
N ILE A 602 16.24 5.05 -3.34
CA ILE A 602 17.20 4.60 -4.34
C ILE A 602 16.49 4.22 -5.64
N CYS A 603 17.07 4.58 -6.77
CA CYS A 603 16.68 4.13 -8.09
C CYS A 603 17.90 3.49 -8.79
N ALA A 604 17.82 2.20 -9.05
CA ALA A 604 18.83 1.51 -9.86
C ALA A 604 18.56 1.73 -11.35
N TYR A 605 19.59 1.90 -12.11
CA TYR A 605 19.52 2.07 -13.57
C TYR A 605 20.55 1.18 -14.26
N ALA A 606 20.12 0.58 -15.35
CA ALA A 606 20.97 -0.17 -16.27
C ALA A 606 20.38 -0.09 -17.68
N ASN A 607 21.17 -0.37 -18.68
CA ASN A 607 20.71 -0.57 -20.04
C ASN A 607 21.53 -1.68 -20.72
N SER A 608 21.05 -2.17 -21.87
CA SER A 608 21.65 -3.30 -22.57
C SER A 608 23.02 -3.01 -23.21
N ASP A 609 23.38 -1.75 -23.34
CA ASP A 609 24.66 -1.33 -23.91
C ASP A 609 25.78 -1.24 -22.86
N GLN A 610 25.42 -1.42 -21.59
CA GLN A 610 26.32 -1.27 -20.46
C GLN A 610 26.52 -2.57 -19.69
N SER A 611 27.68 -2.73 -19.10
CA SER A 611 28.10 -3.94 -18.40
C SER A 611 27.86 -3.89 -16.88
N TYR A 612 27.36 -2.78 -16.35
CA TYR A 612 27.17 -2.58 -14.92
C TYR A 612 25.95 -1.71 -14.60
N VAL A 613 25.49 -1.83 -13.36
CA VAL A 613 24.38 -1.05 -12.78
C VAL A 613 24.93 0.24 -12.16
N ILE A 614 24.18 1.31 -12.28
CA ILE A 614 24.40 2.57 -11.56
C ILE A 614 23.17 2.87 -10.71
N SER A 615 23.29 3.76 -9.73
CA SER A 615 22.16 4.13 -8.89
C SER A 615 22.15 5.62 -8.55
N PHE A 616 20.93 6.16 -8.45
CA PHE A 616 20.64 7.46 -7.86
C PHE A 616 20.17 7.22 -6.44
N VAL A 617 20.73 7.94 -5.48
CA VAL A 617 20.49 7.74 -4.05
C VAL A 617 20.05 9.03 -3.40
N VAL A 618 18.92 9.00 -2.70
CA VAL A 618 18.55 10.06 -1.75
C VAL A 618 19.14 9.65 -0.40
N PRO A 619 20.19 10.33 0.06
CA PRO A 619 20.88 9.93 1.29
C PRO A 619 20.07 10.32 2.53
N ASN A 620 20.23 9.54 3.58
CA ASN A 620 19.71 9.90 4.90
C ASN A 620 20.49 11.07 5.47
N HIS A 621 19.80 12.14 5.81
CA HIS A 621 20.42 13.40 6.24
C HIS A 621 21.29 13.20 7.49
N LYS A 622 20.76 12.56 8.54
CA LYS A 622 21.48 12.34 9.81
C LYS A 622 22.74 11.51 9.61
N GLN A 623 22.63 10.42 8.86
CA GLN A 623 23.74 9.50 8.61
C GLN A 623 24.82 10.14 7.74
N LEU A 624 24.43 10.85 6.70
CA LEU A 624 25.41 11.50 5.80
C LEU A 624 26.13 12.66 6.46
N MET A 625 25.43 13.47 7.26
CA MET A 625 26.05 14.56 8.02
C MET A 625 27.03 14.04 9.07
N ALA A 626 26.70 12.95 9.76
CA ALA A 626 27.61 12.28 10.70
C ALA A 626 28.86 11.74 10.00
N LEU A 627 28.70 11.16 8.80
CA LEU A 627 29.81 10.70 7.98
C LEU A 627 30.71 11.87 7.54
N ALA A 628 30.10 12.97 7.09
CA ALA A 628 30.85 14.18 6.69
C ALA A 628 31.65 14.75 7.84
N GLU A 629 31.10 14.80 9.04
CA GLU A 629 31.80 15.22 10.26
C GLU A 629 32.97 14.28 10.58
N GLN A 630 32.74 12.97 10.51
CA GLN A 630 33.80 11.97 10.73
C GLN A 630 34.92 12.08 9.71
N MET A 631 34.63 12.40 8.46
CA MET A 631 35.59 12.59 7.37
C MET A 631 36.19 14.00 7.34
N GLN A 632 35.79 14.89 8.26
CA GLN A 632 36.19 16.29 8.31
C GLN A 632 35.86 17.08 7.03
N VAL A 633 34.76 16.73 6.39
CA VAL A 633 34.21 17.45 5.23
C VAL A 633 33.20 18.48 5.70
N MET A 634 33.49 19.74 5.44
CA MET A 634 32.62 20.88 5.78
C MET A 634 31.89 21.38 4.57
N GLY A 635 30.67 21.89 4.76
CA GLY A 635 29.89 22.49 3.69
C GLY A 635 28.40 22.45 3.94
N THR A 636 27.64 23.01 3.00
CA THR A 636 26.18 22.93 2.98
C THR A 636 25.74 21.50 2.63
N TRP A 637 24.46 21.19 2.84
CA TRP A 637 23.91 19.89 2.46
C TRP A 637 24.15 19.54 1.00
N GLU A 638 23.93 20.50 0.10
CA GLU A 638 24.18 20.32 -1.33
C GLU A 638 25.64 20.08 -1.66
N GLU A 639 26.55 20.81 -1.04
CA GLU A 639 28.00 20.64 -1.22
C GLU A 639 28.47 19.27 -0.73
N ILE A 640 27.93 18.78 0.39
CA ILE A 640 28.24 17.44 0.92
C ILE A 640 27.73 16.36 -0.03
N CYS A 641 26.52 16.47 -0.55
CA CYS A 641 25.97 15.53 -1.52
C CYS A 641 26.75 15.53 -2.85
N ASN A 642 27.38 16.63 -3.22
CA ASN A 642 28.21 16.76 -4.43
C ASN A 642 29.70 16.44 -4.19
N ASN A 643 30.07 16.14 -2.96
CA ASN A 643 31.47 15.85 -2.63
C ASN A 643 31.88 14.45 -3.08
N SER A 644 32.94 14.36 -3.90
CA SER A 644 33.40 13.10 -4.48
C SER A 644 33.93 12.09 -3.45
N GLN A 645 34.51 12.56 -2.35
CA GLN A 645 35.01 11.67 -1.30
C GLN A 645 33.86 11.06 -0.49
N ILE A 646 32.84 11.85 -0.19
CA ILE A 646 31.59 11.39 0.43
C ILE A 646 30.90 10.37 -0.46
N GLU A 647 30.77 10.65 -1.75
CA GLU A 647 30.15 9.73 -2.73
C GLU A 647 30.90 8.38 -2.78
N LYS A 648 32.23 8.39 -2.80
CA LYS A 648 33.03 7.16 -2.80
C LYS A 648 32.83 6.34 -1.52
N GLU A 649 32.79 7.00 -0.37
CA GLU A 649 32.58 6.31 0.90
C GLU A 649 31.17 5.74 1.02
N VAL A 650 30.15 6.47 0.59
CA VAL A 650 28.78 5.97 0.53
C VAL A 650 28.68 4.78 -0.42
N LEU A 651 29.32 4.83 -1.57
CA LEU A 651 29.37 3.70 -2.51
C LEU A 651 30.01 2.46 -1.88
N ARG A 652 31.11 2.64 -1.11
CA ARG A 652 31.75 1.57 -0.35
C ARG A 652 30.77 0.93 0.65
N ILE A 653 30.05 1.75 1.41
CA ILE A 653 29.07 1.31 2.39
C ILE A 653 27.92 0.55 1.71
N ILE A 654 27.42 1.07 0.59
CA ILE A 654 26.37 0.41 -0.20
C ILE A 654 26.85 -0.93 -0.76
N THR A 655 28.09 -0.99 -1.23
CA THR A 655 28.70 -2.23 -1.76
C THR A 655 28.80 -3.29 -0.65
N GLU A 656 29.23 -2.93 0.55
CA GLU A 656 29.27 -3.84 1.69
C GLU A 656 27.87 -4.33 2.09
N ALA A 657 26.87 -3.44 2.10
CA ALA A 657 25.49 -3.79 2.36
C ALA A 657 24.95 -4.77 1.30
N ALA A 658 25.27 -4.55 0.04
CA ALA A 658 24.88 -5.43 -1.08
C ALA A 658 25.50 -6.83 -0.95
N ILE A 659 26.76 -6.91 -0.63
CA ILE A 659 27.49 -8.17 -0.41
C ILE A 659 26.89 -8.92 0.80
N SER A 660 26.63 -8.23 1.89
CA SER A 660 26.02 -8.79 3.09
C SER A 660 24.62 -9.33 2.83
N ALA A 661 23.87 -8.70 1.92
CA ALA A 661 22.56 -9.13 1.48
C ALA A 661 22.57 -10.18 0.36
N LYS A 662 23.76 -10.66 -0.02
CA LYS A 662 23.98 -11.71 -1.05
C LYS A 662 23.47 -11.30 -2.44
N LEU A 663 23.59 -10.05 -2.82
CA LEU A 663 23.40 -9.65 -4.21
C LEU A 663 24.54 -10.22 -5.08
N GLU A 664 24.18 -10.62 -6.29
CA GLU A 664 25.16 -11.05 -7.27
C GLU A 664 26.10 -9.89 -7.68
N ARG A 665 27.31 -10.21 -8.05
CA ARG A 665 28.33 -9.19 -8.34
C ARG A 665 27.90 -8.19 -9.43
N PHE A 666 27.14 -8.65 -10.43
CA PHE A 666 26.63 -7.80 -11.49
C PHE A 666 25.41 -6.97 -11.10
N GLU A 667 24.73 -7.32 -9.99
CA GLU A 667 23.60 -6.56 -9.42
C GLU A 667 24.06 -5.37 -8.57
N ILE A 668 25.31 -5.35 -8.13
CA ILE A 668 25.84 -4.31 -7.23
C ILE A 668 26.16 -3.05 -8.03
N PRO A 669 25.61 -1.87 -7.69
CA PRO A 669 25.93 -0.62 -8.38
C PRO A 669 27.42 -0.31 -8.34
N LYS A 670 27.97 0.04 -9.49
CA LYS A 670 29.39 0.42 -9.62
C LYS A 670 29.65 1.90 -9.42
N LYS A 671 28.63 2.72 -9.69
CA LYS A 671 28.67 4.16 -9.51
C LYS A 671 27.33 4.63 -8.97
N ILE A 672 27.36 5.68 -8.18
CA ILE A 672 26.16 6.31 -7.60
C ILE A 672 26.17 7.81 -7.82
N ARG A 673 25.00 8.41 -7.72
CA ARG A 673 24.79 9.84 -7.62
C ARG A 673 23.97 10.13 -6.36
N LEU A 674 24.45 10.96 -5.47
CA LEU A 674 23.71 11.42 -4.31
C LEU A 674 22.83 12.62 -4.68
N SER A 675 21.55 12.54 -4.36
CA SER A 675 20.58 13.61 -4.56
C SER A 675 20.38 14.41 -3.28
N ALA A 676 20.58 15.72 -3.34
CA ALA A 676 20.31 16.59 -2.21
C ALA A 676 18.81 16.79 -1.95
N GLU A 677 17.99 16.65 -2.99
CA GLU A 677 16.55 16.80 -2.91
C GLU A 677 15.87 15.44 -2.70
N PRO A 678 14.91 15.34 -1.77
CA PRO A 678 14.08 14.15 -1.62
C PRO A 678 13.14 13.99 -2.82
N TRP A 679 12.81 12.73 -3.14
CA TRP A 679 11.81 12.43 -4.17
C TRP A 679 10.44 12.37 -3.53
N THR A 680 9.56 13.26 -3.98
CA THR A 680 8.18 13.36 -3.49
C THR A 680 7.21 13.39 -4.68
N PRO A 681 5.92 13.14 -4.48
CA PRO A 681 4.94 13.29 -5.55
C PRO A 681 4.96 14.68 -6.19
N GLU A 682 5.24 15.72 -5.43
CA GLU A 682 5.34 17.11 -5.92
C GLU A 682 6.52 17.31 -6.87
N THR A 683 7.62 16.60 -6.67
CA THR A 683 8.77 16.63 -7.60
C THR A 683 8.49 15.88 -8.90
N GLY A 684 7.43 15.10 -8.96
CA GLY A 684 7.08 14.29 -10.13
C GLY A 684 7.96 13.05 -10.34
N LEU A 685 8.86 12.71 -9.42
CA LEU A 685 9.79 11.59 -9.54
C LEU A 685 9.29 10.29 -8.94
N VAL A 686 8.28 10.37 -8.08
CA VAL A 686 7.56 9.22 -7.51
C VAL A 686 6.06 9.41 -7.67
N THR A 687 5.32 8.31 -7.61
CA THR A 687 3.85 8.35 -7.59
C THR A 687 3.34 8.69 -6.19
N ASP A 688 2.04 8.90 -6.05
CA ASP A 688 1.37 9.15 -4.76
C ASP A 688 1.48 7.97 -3.79
N ALA A 689 1.66 6.77 -4.31
CA ALA A 689 1.99 5.57 -3.55
C ALA A 689 3.51 5.37 -3.38
N PHE A 690 4.31 6.43 -3.60
CA PHE A 690 5.78 6.45 -3.50
C PHE A 690 6.49 5.41 -4.38
N LYS A 691 5.89 5.03 -5.50
CA LYS A 691 6.53 4.19 -6.52
C LYS A 691 7.40 5.06 -7.43
N LEU A 692 8.58 4.56 -7.78
CA LEU A 692 9.50 5.26 -8.67
C LEU A 692 8.89 5.45 -10.06
N LYS A 693 8.97 6.67 -10.57
CA LYS A 693 8.67 7.00 -11.97
C LYS A 693 9.97 6.93 -12.76
N ARG A 694 10.32 5.74 -13.24
CA ARG A 694 11.63 5.47 -13.87
C ARG A 694 11.93 6.34 -15.09
N LYS A 695 10.92 6.64 -15.90
CA LYS A 695 11.06 7.50 -17.07
C LYS A 695 11.43 8.93 -16.67
N GLU A 696 10.73 9.47 -15.69
CA GLU A 696 10.96 10.81 -15.17
C GLU A 696 12.31 10.90 -14.45
N LEU A 697 12.66 9.89 -13.66
CA LEU A 697 13.95 9.78 -13.00
C LEU A 697 15.10 9.70 -14.03
N LYS A 698 14.94 8.88 -15.06
CA LYS A 698 15.91 8.81 -16.16
C LYS A 698 16.12 10.16 -16.84
N THR A 699 15.03 10.87 -17.14
CA THR A 699 15.10 12.19 -17.75
C THR A 699 15.76 13.22 -16.82
N HIS A 700 15.38 13.20 -15.55
CA HIS A 700 15.92 14.10 -14.55
C HIS A 700 17.44 13.94 -14.33
N TYR A 701 17.92 12.70 -14.35
CA TYR A 701 19.33 12.37 -14.14
C TYR A 701 20.09 12.03 -15.45
N GLN A 702 19.59 12.47 -16.60
CA GLN A 702 20.20 12.12 -17.91
C GLN A 702 21.69 12.50 -18.00
N GLU A 703 22.05 13.69 -17.55
CA GLU A 703 23.43 14.16 -17.51
C GLU A 703 24.32 13.31 -16.59
N ASP A 704 23.77 12.92 -15.43
CA ASP A 704 24.46 12.04 -14.48
C ASP A 704 24.65 10.63 -15.06
N ILE A 705 23.67 10.11 -15.80
CA ILE A 705 23.75 8.81 -16.48
C ILE A 705 24.90 8.84 -17.51
N GLU A 706 24.94 9.86 -18.33
CA GLU A 706 25.99 10.03 -19.35
C GLU A 706 27.36 10.14 -18.71
N ARG A 707 27.49 10.90 -17.63
CA ARG A 707 28.73 11.03 -16.88
C ARG A 707 29.16 9.71 -16.24
N MET A 708 28.26 8.99 -15.61
CA MET A 708 28.57 7.73 -14.92
C MET A 708 28.93 6.59 -15.88
N TYR A 709 28.38 6.59 -17.10
CA TYR A 709 28.74 5.62 -18.14
C TYR A 709 29.77 6.13 -19.13
N GLY A 710 29.85 7.42 -19.33
CA GLY A 710 30.70 8.03 -20.37
C GLY A 710 32.20 8.06 -20.05
N GLY A 711 32.64 7.79 -18.84
CA GLY A 711 34.05 7.49 -18.53
C GLY A 711 35.09 8.52 -18.91
N LYS A 712 34.80 9.83 -18.97
CA LYS A 712 35.82 10.90 -19.09
C LYS A 712 35.69 11.95 -18.02
#